data_b26b279bc7907b59c0a55f75faea1ef9
#
_entry.id   b26b279bc7907b59c0a55f75faea1ef9
#
_cell.length_a   1.000
_cell.length_b   1.000
_cell.length_c   1.000
_cell.angle_alpha   90.00
_cell.angle_beta   90.00
_cell.angle_gamma   90.00
#
_symmetry.space_group_name_H-M   'P 1'
#
loop_
_entity.id
_entity.type
_entity.pdbx_description
1 polymer ?
#
loop_
_entity_poly.entity_id
_entity_poly.type
_entity_poly.pdbx_seq_one_letter_code
_entity_poly.pdbx_strand_id
1 'polypeptide(L)'
;MKKYLFIFLLMFITLVSPGFSQTPANVVDPYASIYQTRLDDALAVYFTPENFTITADGSTDVSDALQEAINKVQETVRYGIVFIPEGIYRISKKINLWKGVRLIGYGKKRPVILLGKNTPGFQDGSGKYLFHFVSDRPWRNTQQVADANAGTFYTGIRNINIRIEEGNQAAVAVRYHAAQHCFLSHMDFNLSAGNVGVEDICNEIEFCRFFGGDYGIKTGKTAPGWQTLIIDSYFEKQGKASIATEEAEMLIIRNHFRNVPTVVSINENRSEQLWISDSRFENITSPAIIVSNENHPKTQINLKDIICINTPDFLQFRGSGQKISLKEKIYQVKEFSHGLHYENMSVWPEIKTISNIEPLKKAPMLVPSDIPQLASTDSWVNIKSLGAVGNGVADDTEILKKAIANYTTIYLPSGHYRVTEPIILKPGTNIIGLHPSITQIMLRDSTAIYQGIGSPLPLLETPQGGINIVSGIGLNTSGMNPRAVAAKWMAGEKSMMNDVRFTGGHGTYDLKGREVRVYNDNRTADGIPYRKWDTQNWSLWITNGGGGTFKDIWAPNPYASAGLFVSDTQAGGRIYIMSIEHHVRNEAIFDHVSNWRIYGLQLEEESGEGPHCLPLDIRNSNNILFANTFSYRVSRMTTPYPYAIRTENSKDLYFRGLRTYTWTKYLFDNTLYDAGSGIGIRPREIAYLNVTSIENQSSKPDVEKLADGFDFIDGATIDHEGNPYFIDYKWQRIYKWNVLQKKLELICELPVYPVSLSFDTEGNLLVVTRYVQIESVFNKGDVKVIAMNPDNPAGTIRELKEVPFSSIDKSKIKNVVYQASRYRIEHNVEAALAAPVNTCFVAPDGITIIPYTQDLAQTYSLKVSQPGKKIYVSSNAAQRTYSVDIDDRGRFVNPSLFVQDGETDALAMPDGDVYISSGNILIYNSNGVLKRNIDVPERPSSVVLGGKNRDILFICARKGFYCVKISD
;
A
#
# COMPACT_ATOMS: atom_id res chain seq x y z
N MET A 1 23.75 -79.92 13.49
CA MET A 1 23.74 -80.46 12.15
C MET A 1 22.57 -79.87 11.38
N LYS A 2 22.86 -79.35 10.17
CA LYS A 2 22.00 -78.91 9.09
C LYS A 2 21.17 -77.63 9.30
N LYS A 3 21.70 -76.56 8.60
CA LYS A 3 21.11 -75.31 8.20
C LYS A 3 19.92 -75.53 7.26
N TYR A 4 18.87 -74.75 7.42
CA TYR A 4 17.97 -74.38 6.33
C TYR A 4 17.81 -72.86 6.30
N LEU A 5 18.30 -72.31 5.20
CA LEU A 5 18.19 -70.95 4.76
C LEU A 5 16.88 -70.80 4.03
N PHE A 6 15.97 -69.93 4.59
CA PHE A 6 14.74 -69.50 3.88
C PHE A 6 15.02 -68.13 3.26
N ILE A 7 15.10 -68.12 1.94
CA ILE A 7 15.10 -66.92 1.13
C ILE A 7 13.64 -66.44 0.98
N PHE A 8 13.29 -65.30 1.59
CA PHE A 8 12.05 -64.61 1.28
C PHE A 8 12.27 -63.66 0.07
N LEU A 9 11.71 -64.05 -1.08
CA LEU A 9 11.64 -63.20 -2.29
C LEU A 9 10.47 -62.25 -2.10
N LEU A 10 10.74 -60.96 -1.74
CA LEU A 10 9.74 -59.92 -1.75
C LEU A 10 9.49 -59.47 -3.19
N MET A 11 8.39 -59.91 -3.79
CA MET A 11 7.83 -59.27 -4.99
C MET A 11 7.27 -57.91 -4.63
N PHE A 12 8.00 -56.88 -5.04
CA PHE A 12 7.44 -55.52 -5.15
C PHE A 12 6.48 -55.49 -6.33
N ILE A 13 5.17 -55.60 -6.06
CA ILE A 13 4.15 -55.21 -7.05
C ILE A 13 4.06 -53.67 -7.00
N THR A 14 4.72 -53.03 -7.94
CA THR A 14 4.46 -51.62 -8.25
C THR A 14 3.07 -51.52 -8.86
N LEU A 15 2.10 -51.13 -8.08
CA LEU A 15 0.83 -50.62 -8.57
C LEU A 15 1.16 -49.31 -9.29
N VAL A 16 1.41 -49.38 -10.60
CA VAL A 16 1.34 -48.23 -11.48
C VAL A 16 -0.15 -47.86 -11.54
N SER A 17 -0.55 -46.90 -10.75
CA SER A 17 -1.76 -46.14 -10.99
C SER A 17 -1.67 -45.58 -12.42
N PRO A 18 -2.68 -45.76 -13.28
CA PRO A 18 -2.69 -45.04 -14.54
C PRO A 18 -2.80 -43.58 -14.19
N GLY A 19 -1.66 -42.88 -14.20
CA GLY A 19 -1.63 -41.42 -14.22
C GLY A 19 -2.40 -41.00 -15.47
N PHE A 20 -3.58 -40.43 -15.25
CA PHE A 20 -4.22 -39.62 -16.26
C PHE A 20 -3.30 -38.44 -16.55
N SER A 21 -2.38 -38.64 -17.47
CA SER A 21 -1.74 -37.60 -18.21
C SER A 21 -2.83 -36.97 -19.06
N GLN A 22 -3.65 -36.09 -18.46
CA GLN A 22 -4.33 -35.07 -19.22
C GLN A 22 -3.23 -34.16 -19.73
N THR A 23 -2.75 -34.35 -20.93
CA THR A 23 -2.18 -33.29 -21.76
C THR A 23 -3.18 -32.14 -21.66
N PRO A 24 -2.79 -30.96 -21.18
CA PRO A 24 -3.68 -29.82 -21.19
C PRO A 24 -4.05 -29.54 -22.64
N ALA A 25 -5.24 -29.92 -23.04
CA ALA A 25 -5.74 -29.61 -24.35
C ALA A 25 -5.82 -28.08 -24.46
N ASN A 26 -5.02 -27.47 -25.32
CA ASN A 26 -5.14 -26.09 -25.79
C ASN A 26 -4.87 -24.96 -24.77
N VAL A 27 -3.77 -25.02 -24.02
CA VAL A 27 -3.25 -23.84 -23.31
C VAL A 27 -2.72 -22.85 -24.33
N VAL A 28 -3.22 -21.63 -24.33
CA VAL A 28 -2.82 -20.56 -25.24
C VAL A 28 -1.48 -19.97 -24.79
N ASP A 29 -0.54 -19.78 -25.74
CA ASP A 29 0.69 -19.03 -25.47
C ASP A 29 0.34 -17.62 -24.95
N PRO A 30 0.79 -17.20 -23.77
CA PRO A 30 0.47 -15.91 -23.19
C PRO A 30 0.95 -14.71 -24.02
N TYR A 31 1.87 -14.93 -24.94
CA TYR A 31 2.32 -13.90 -25.90
C TYR A 31 1.56 -13.93 -27.24
N ALA A 32 0.66 -14.89 -27.44
CA ALA A 32 -0.33 -14.90 -28.51
C ALA A 32 -1.62 -14.20 -28.09
N SER A 33 -2.64 -14.18 -28.95
CA SER A 33 -3.97 -13.70 -28.55
C SER A 33 -4.63 -14.71 -27.59
N ILE A 34 -4.98 -14.28 -26.39
CA ILE A 34 -5.59 -15.14 -25.39
C ILE A 34 -7.11 -15.26 -25.51
N TYR A 35 -7.76 -14.35 -26.24
CA TYR A 35 -9.18 -14.39 -26.58
C TYR A 35 -9.34 -14.60 -28.09
N GLN A 36 -9.30 -15.85 -28.52
CA GLN A 36 -9.25 -16.18 -29.94
C GLN A 36 -10.60 -16.00 -30.66
N THR A 37 -11.68 -16.11 -29.90
CA THR A 37 -13.04 -15.95 -30.42
C THR A 37 -13.77 -14.85 -29.67
N ARG A 38 -14.81 -14.31 -30.31
CA ARG A 38 -15.70 -13.32 -29.69
C ARG A 38 -16.42 -13.95 -28.51
N LEU A 39 -16.40 -13.28 -27.37
CA LEU A 39 -17.21 -13.62 -26.20
C LEU A 39 -18.51 -12.81 -26.25
N ASP A 40 -19.65 -13.48 -26.09
CA ASP A 40 -20.95 -12.82 -26.09
C ASP A 40 -21.30 -12.29 -24.70
N ASP A 41 -21.45 -10.98 -24.63
CA ASP A 41 -21.90 -10.22 -23.46
C ASP A 41 -22.86 -9.12 -23.90
N ALA A 42 -24.11 -9.23 -23.53
CA ALA A 42 -25.17 -8.31 -23.95
C ALA A 42 -25.00 -6.88 -23.39
N LEU A 43 -24.19 -6.69 -22.35
CA LEU A 43 -23.92 -5.39 -21.74
C LEU A 43 -22.60 -4.78 -22.24
N ALA A 44 -21.82 -5.50 -23.03
CA ALA A 44 -20.58 -4.99 -23.61
C ALA A 44 -20.83 -4.19 -24.89
N VAL A 45 -19.89 -3.31 -25.19
CA VAL A 45 -19.83 -2.57 -26.47
C VAL A 45 -18.85 -3.29 -27.39
N TYR A 46 -19.23 -3.56 -28.63
CA TYR A 46 -18.37 -4.18 -29.64
C TYR A 46 -17.92 -3.13 -30.64
N PHE A 47 -16.62 -2.86 -30.69
CA PHE A 47 -16.02 -1.88 -31.60
C PHE A 47 -15.79 -2.50 -32.98
N THR A 48 -16.87 -2.64 -33.74
CA THR A 48 -16.92 -3.30 -35.05
C THR A 48 -17.50 -2.36 -36.11
N PRO A 49 -17.22 -2.62 -37.42
CA PRO A 49 -17.80 -1.81 -38.50
C PRO A 49 -19.32 -1.79 -38.55
N GLU A 50 -19.99 -2.80 -38.01
CA GLU A 50 -21.46 -2.83 -37.91
C GLU A 50 -22.00 -1.82 -36.88
N ASN A 51 -21.22 -1.52 -35.86
CA ASN A 51 -21.63 -0.64 -34.74
C ASN A 51 -21.07 0.78 -34.86
N PHE A 52 -19.95 0.96 -35.54
CA PHE A 52 -19.22 2.22 -35.68
C PHE A 52 -18.70 2.41 -37.11
N THR A 53 -18.66 3.65 -37.60
CA THR A 53 -18.07 3.95 -38.92
C THR A 53 -16.55 3.89 -38.85
N ILE A 54 -16.00 2.70 -39.04
CA ILE A 54 -14.56 2.44 -38.90
C ILE A 54 -14.05 1.46 -39.98
N THR A 55 -12.74 1.53 -40.24
CA THR A 55 -11.98 0.47 -40.89
C THR A 55 -10.95 -0.10 -39.92
N ALA A 56 -10.64 -1.39 -40.05
CA ALA A 56 -9.70 -2.08 -39.19
C ALA A 56 -8.38 -2.43 -39.90
N ASP A 57 -7.98 -1.62 -40.91
CA ASP A 57 -6.78 -1.81 -41.72
C ASP A 57 -5.68 -0.76 -41.46
N GLY A 58 -5.93 0.22 -40.58
CA GLY A 58 -5.03 1.30 -40.23
C GLY A 58 -5.01 2.46 -41.23
N SER A 59 -5.85 2.45 -42.26
CA SER A 59 -5.91 3.51 -43.27
C SER A 59 -6.62 4.77 -42.79
N THR A 60 -7.66 4.63 -41.97
CA THR A 60 -8.47 5.75 -41.44
C THR A 60 -8.21 6.01 -39.97
N ASP A 61 -8.41 7.27 -39.55
CA ASP A 61 -8.37 7.66 -38.14
C ASP A 61 -9.68 7.28 -37.45
N VAL A 62 -9.57 6.44 -36.41
CA VAL A 62 -10.74 5.95 -35.66
C VAL A 62 -10.78 6.54 -34.23
N SER A 63 -10.01 7.61 -33.96
CA SER A 63 -9.93 8.20 -32.60
C SER A 63 -11.29 8.54 -32.01
N ASP A 64 -12.11 9.26 -32.78
CA ASP A 64 -13.44 9.71 -32.31
C ASP A 64 -14.41 8.54 -32.11
N ALA A 65 -14.39 7.56 -33.00
CA ALA A 65 -15.22 6.37 -32.89
C ALA A 65 -14.83 5.50 -31.68
N LEU A 66 -13.51 5.37 -31.41
CA LEU A 66 -13.04 4.63 -30.25
C LEU A 66 -13.42 5.34 -28.94
N GLN A 67 -13.30 6.67 -28.90
CA GLN A 67 -13.76 7.45 -27.73
C GLN A 67 -15.28 7.34 -27.55
N GLU A 68 -16.04 7.32 -28.63
CA GLU A 68 -17.49 7.11 -28.60
C GLU A 68 -17.85 5.74 -28.05
N ALA A 69 -17.17 4.67 -28.46
CA ALA A 69 -17.39 3.34 -27.93
C ALA A 69 -17.16 3.27 -26.40
N ILE A 70 -16.09 3.91 -25.92
CA ILE A 70 -15.79 4.03 -24.50
C ILE A 70 -16.85 4.85 -23.76
N ASN A 71 -17.31 5.95 -24.37
CA ASN A 71 -18.37 6.79 -23.82
C ASN A 71 -19.69 6.04 -23.71
N LYS A 72 -20.00 5.21 -24.70
CA LYS A 72 -21.23 4.40 -24.72
C LYS A 72 -21.31 3.42 -23.54
N VAL A 73 -20.19 2.82 -23.12
CA VAL A 73 -20.14 2.01 -21.87
C VAL A 73 -20.55 2.85 -20.66
N GLN A 74 -20.00 4.04 -20.53
CA GLN A 74 -20.30 4.95 -19.41
C GLN A 74 -21.78 5.41 -19.41
N GLU A 75 -22.38 5.59 -20.58
CA GLU A 75 -23.76 6.04 -20.73
C GLU A 75 -24.80 4.93 -20.45
N THR A 76 -24.40 3.67 -20.67
CA THR A 76 -25.33 2.54 -20.54
C THR A 76 -25.24 1.82 -19.20
N VAL A 77 -24.03 1.46 -18.78
CA VAL A 77 -23.79 0.65 -17.57
C VAL A 77 -22.76 1.26 -16.62
N ARG A 78 -22.20 2.41 -16.96
CA ARG A 78 -21.12 3.13 -16.27
C ARG A 78 -19.79 2.35 -16.21
N TYR A 79 -19.78 1.12 -15.73
CA TYR A 79 -18.65 0.19 -15.74
C TYR A 79 -18.92 -0.91 -16.75
N GLY A 80 -17.91 -1.31 -17.51
CA GLY A 80 -18.12 -2.33 -18.52
C GLY A 80 -16.96 -2.56 -19.47
N ILE A 81 -17.25 -3.21 -20.55
CA ILE A 81 -16.26 -3.75 -21.48
C ILE A 81 -16.49 -3.20 -22.89
N VAL A 82 -15.40 -2.79 -23.54
CA VAL A 82 -15.34 -2.60 -24.99
C VAL A 82 -14.53 -3.74 -25.59
N PHE A 83 -15.14 -4.57 -26.40
CA PHE A 83 -14.46 -5.60 -27.17
C PHE A 83 -13.96 -5.05 -28.50
N ILE A 84 -12.67 -5.25 -28.80
CA ILE A 84 -12.00 -4.76 -30.01
C ILE A 84 -11.53 -5.99 -30.83
N PRO A 85 -12.08 -6.24 -32.02
CA PRO A 85 -11.66 -7.37 -32.87
C PRO A 85 -10.26 -7.20 -33.44
N GLU A 86 -9.66 -8.31 -33.89
CA GLU A 86 -8.41 -8.30 -34.65
C GLU A 86 -8.45 -7.26 -35.77
N GLY A 87 -7.39 -6.45 -35.91
CA GLY A 87 -7.27 -5.38 -36.88
C GLY A 87 -6.19 -4.38 -36.52
N ILE A 88 -6.03 -3.36 -37.36
CA ILE A 88 -5.16 -2.22 -37.10
C ILE A 88 -6.02 -0.97 -37.02
N TYR A 89 -5.96 -0.28 -35.90
CA TYR A 89 -6.79 0.89 -35.57
C TYR A 89 -5.88 2.11 -35.43
N ARG A 90 -5.87 2.98 -36.44
CA ARG A 90 -5.09 4.21 -36.41
C ARG A 90 -5.76 5.26 -35.57
N ILE A 91 -5.03 5.86 -34.64
CA ILE A 91 -5.48 7.00 -33.85
C ILE A 91 -4.54 8.19 -34.01
N SER A 92 -5.07 9.41 -33.91
CA SER A 92 -4.33 10.66 -33.95
C SER A 92 -4.61 11.57 -32.76
N LYS A 93 -5.49 11.14 -31.85
CA LYS A 93 -5.91 11.92 -30.68
C LYS A 93 -5.74 11.08 -29.40
N LYS A 94 -5.60 11.79 -28.29
CA LYS A 94 -5.64 11.16 -26.96
C LYS A 94 -6.99 10.52 -26.70
N ILE A 95 -6.99 9.28 -26.24
CA ILE A 95 -8.18 8.51 -25.83
C ILE A 95 -8.25 8.51 -24.31
N ASN A 96 -9.32 9.04 -23.74
CA ASN A 96 -9.60 8.99 -22.31
C ASN A 96 -10.31 7.67 -21.97
N LEU A 97 -9.68 6.88 -21.10
CA LEU A 97 -10.26 5.63 -20.60
C LEU A 97 -10.85 5.89 -19.22
N TRP A 98 -12.19 5.96 -19.16
CA TRP A 98 -12.92 6.29 -17.94
C TRP A 98 -12.81 5.19 -16.90
N LYS A 99 -12.90 5.58 -15.62
CA LYS A 99 -12.98 4.66 -14.49
C LYS A 99 -13.94 3.49 -14.78
N GLY A 100 -13.49 2.27 -14.52
CA GLY A 100 -14.29 1.06 -14.66
C GLY A 100 -14.56 0.59 -16.10
N VAL A 101 -13.88 1.14 -17.09
CA VAL A 101 -13.97 0.64 -18.48
C VAL A 101 -12.77 -0.22 -18.82
N ARG A 102 -13.02 -1.41 -19.34
CA ARG A 102 -12.01 -2.36 -19.81
C ARG A 102 -12.01 -2.46 -21.33
N LEU A 103 -10.85 -2.30 -21.96
CA LEU A 103 -10.66 -2.60 -23.37
C LEU A 103 -10.10 -4.01 -23.50
N ILE A 104 -10.79 -4.88 -24.24
CA ILE A 104 -10.41 -6.28 -24.41
C ILE A 104 -10.33 -6.62 -25.91
N GLY A 105 -9.13 -6.95 -26.36
CA GLY A 105 -8.91 -7.40 -27.73
C GLY A 105 -9.32 -8.86 -27.93
N TYR A 106 -9.83 -9.22 -29.11
CA TYR A 106 -10.10 -10.61 -29.49
C TYR A 106 -9.80 -10.89 -30.95
N GLY A 107 -9.63 -12.14 -31.29
CA GLY A 107 -9.28 -12.62 -32.62
C GLY A 107 -8.05 -13.53 -32.59
N LYS A 108 -7.67 -14.11 -33.73
CA LYS A 108 -6.48 -14.97 -33.87
C LYS A 108 -5.20 -14.20 -33.56
N LYS A 109 -5.19 -12.91 -33.90
CA LYS A 109 -4.12 -11.96 -33.56
C LYS A 109 -4.68 -10.87 -32.67
N ARG A 110 -3.83 -10.31 -31.81
CA ARG A 110 -4.20 -9.13 -31.01
C ARG A 110 -4.46 -7.92 -31.92
N PRO A 111 -5.51 -7.14 -31.72
CA PRO A 111 -5.69 -5.84 -32.38
C PRO A 111 -4.50 -4.92 -32.07
N VAL A 112 -4.19 -4.04 -33.03
CA VAL A 112 -3.07 -3.08 -32.91
C VAL A 112 -3.63 -1.67 -32.93
N ILE A 113 -3.37 -0.90 -31.89
CA ILE A 113 -3.59 0.55 -31.89
C ILE A 113 -2.34 1.20 -32.47
N LEU A 114 -2.50 1.96 -33.55
CA LEU A 114 -1.41 2.55 -34.33
C LEU A 114 -1.42 4.09 -34.20
N LEU A 115 -0.31 4.65 -33.73
CA LEU A 115 0.04 6.05 -33.95
C LEU A 115 0.95 6.13 -35.18
N GLY A 116 0.43 6.67 -36.30
CA GLY A 116 1.19 6.76 -37.58
C GLY A 116 2.36 7.74 -37.49
N LYS A 117 3.26 7.68 -38.50
CA LYS A 117 4.44 8.56 -38.57
C LYS A 117 4.05 10.04 -38.52
N ASN A 118 4.83 10.83 -37.73
CA ASN A 118 4.68 12.28 -37.63
C ASN A 118 3.26 12.74 -37.38
N THR A 119 2.50 12.02 -36.50
CA THR A 119 1.15 12.44 -36.13
C THR A 119 1.16 13.79 -35.45
N PRO A 120 0.44 14.83 -35.92
CA PRO A 120 0.48 16.15 -35.34
C PRO A 120 0.16 16.16 -33.84
N GLY A 121 0.94 16.91 -33.07
CA GLY A 121 0.77 17.08 -31.63
C GLY A 121 1.53 16.06 -30.76
N PHE A 122 2.28 15.12 -31.36
CA PHE A 122 3.09 14.13 -30.65
C PHE A 122 4.60 14.29 -30.84
N GLN A 123 5.05 15.41 -31.44
CA GLN A 123 6.46 15.70 -31.70
C GLN A 123 7.16 16.32 -30.50
N ASP A 124 6.52 17.29 -29.86
CA ASP A 124 7.14 18.16 -28.86
C ASP A 124 6.34 18.20 -27.56
N GLY A 125 7.03 18.55 -26.45
CA GLY A 125 6.45 18.69 -25.13
C GLY A 125 6.49 17.38 -24.33
N SER A 126 5.67 17.30 -23.30
CA SER A 126 5.55 16.15 -22.41
C SER A 126 4.09 15.75 -22.27
N GLY A 127 3.84 14.50 -21.80
CA GLY A 127 2.51 14.04 -21.52
C GLY A 127 1.58 13.90 -22.73
N LYS A 128 2.13 13.52 -23.88
CA LYS A 128 1.37 13.27 -25.12
C LYS A 128 0.88 11.83 -25.14
N TYR A 129 -0.19 11.56 -24.37
CA TYR A 129 -0.73 10.22 -24.15
C TYR A 129 -1.57 9.73 -25.31
N LEU A 130 -1.40 8.45 -25.70
CA LEU A 130 -2.33 7.76 -26.58
C LEU A 130 -3.57 7.34 -25.75
N PHE A 131 -3.35 6.59 -24.68
CA PHE A 131 -4.38 6.27 -23.70
C PHE A 131 -4.10 7.00 -22.39
N HIS A 132 -5.12 7.63 -21.86
CA HIS A 132 -5.07 8.30 -20.58
C HIS A 132 -6.14 7.69 -19.66
N PHE A 133 -5.71 6.96 -18.63
CA PHE A 133 -6.60 6.52 -17.56
C PHE A 133 -7.01 7.74 -16.75
N VAL A 134 -8.30 7.93 -16.64
CA VAL A 134 -8.89 9.13 -16.03
C VAL A 134 -9.95 8.72 -15.02
N SER A 135 -10.33 9.65 -14.15
CA SER A 135 -11.40 9.44 -13.19
C SER A 135 -12.77 9.35 -13.87
N ASP A 136 -13.87 9.57 -13.15
CA ASP A 136 -15.21 9.55 -13.72
C ASP A 136 -15.36 10.55 -14.87
N ARG A 137 -16.15 10.17 -15.88
CA ARG A 137 -16.47 11.08 -16.99
C ARG A 137 -17.20 12.31 -16.46
N PRO A 138 -16.74 13.53 -16.81
CA PRO A 138 -17.45 14.75 -16.43
C PRO A 138 -18.89 14.76 -16.93
N TRP A 139 -19.84 15.08 -16.06
CA TRP A 139 -21.26 15.16 -16.42
C TRP A 139 -21.62 16.42 -17.21
N ARG A 140 -20.71 17.42 -17.23
CA ARG A 140 -20.82 18.63 -18.06
C ARG A 140 -19.63 18.74 -19.00
N ASN A 141 -19.87 19.08 -20.25
CA ASN A 141 -18.83 19.26 -21.27
C ASN A 141 -17.83 20.40 -20.96
N THR A 142 -18.16 21.29 -20.03
CA THR A 142 -17.31 22.41 -19.58
C THR A 142 -16.33 22.04 -18.46
N GLN A 143 -16.45 20.85 -17.89
CA GLN A 143 -15.56 20.37 -16.81
C GLN A 143 -14.30 19.75 -17.43
N GLN A 144 -13.15 20.02 -16.81
CA GLN A 144 -11.90 19.35 -17.19
C GLN A 144 -11.97 17.87 -16.84
N VAL A 145 -11.37 17.05 -17.70
CA VAL A 145 -11.14 15.63 -17.43
C VAL A 145 -10.05 15.54 -16.36
N ALA A 146 -10.40 14.99 -15.19
CA ALA A 146 -9.46 14.78 -14.11
C ALA A 146 -8.63 13.51 -14.36
N ASP A 147 -7.34 13.58 -14.03
CA ASP A 147 -6.46 12.42 -14.03
C ASP A 147 -7.02 11.32 -13.13
N ALA A 148 -6.64 10.09 -13.39
CA ALA A 148 -6.94 8.98 -12.49
C ALA A 148 -6.29 9.21 -11.12
N ASN A 149 -6.81 8.55 -10.10
CA ASN A 149 -6.39 8.71 -8.71
C ASN A 149 -6.69 7.44 -7.90
N ALA A 150 -6.50 7.53 -6.58
CA ALA A 150 -6.79 6.50 -5.61
C ALA A 150 -8.22 5.91 -5.67
N GLY A 151 -9.16 6.57 -6.33
CA GLY A 151 -10.52 6.08 -6.53
C GLY A 151 -10.79 5.52 -7.94
N THR A 152 -9.77 5.37 -8.79
CA THR A 152 -9.95 4.89 -10.17
C THR A 152 -9.74 3.37 -10.23
N PHE A 153 -10.81 2.62 -10.10
CA PHE A 153 -10.84 1.17 -10.03
C PHE A 153 -11.28 0.52 -11.35
N TYR A 154 -10.93 -0.75 -11.54
CA TYR A 154 -11.40 -1.69 -12.58
C TYR A 154 -11.07 -1.32 -14.02
N THR A 155 -10.29 -0.29 -14.26
CA THR A 155 -9.92 0.14 -15.61
C THR A 155 -8.76 -0.69 -16.15
N GLY A 156 -8.82 -1.15 -17.38
CA GLY A 156 -7.74 -2.00 -17.90
C GLY A 156 -7.71 -2.11 -19.43
N ILE A 157 -6.55 -2.49 -19.92
CA ILE A 157 -6.33 -2.85 -21.34
C ILE A 157 -5.74 -4.25 -21.36
N ARG A 158 -6.37 -5.16 -22.08
CA ARG A 158 -5.92 -6.56 -22.20
C ARG A 158 -5.98 -7.06 -23.63
N ASN A 159 -4.94 -7.80 -24.03
CA ASN A 159 -4.87 -8.47 -25.32
C ASN A 159 -4.94 -7.50 -26.51
N ILE A 160 -4.30 -6.32 -26.39
CA ILE A 160 -4.23 -5.26 -27.40
C ILE A 160 -2.79 -4.79 -27.52
N ASN A 161 -2.25 -4.68 -28.73
CA ASN A 161 -0.91 -4.17 -28.96
C ASN A 161 -0.92 -2.68 -29.28
N ILE A 162 0.13 -1.96 -28.93
CA ILE A 162 0.33 -0.55 -29.27
C ILE A 162 1.57 -0.40 -30.14
N ARG A 163 1.46 0.34 -31.24
CA ARG A 163 2.57 0.68 -32.14
C ARG A 163 2.64 2.19 -32.35
N ILE A 164 3.79 2.76 -32.00
CA ILE A 164 4.11 4.16 -32.23
C ILE A 164 5.20 4.23 -33.28
N GLU A 165 4.89 4.82 -34.41
CA GLU A 165 5.84 4.98 -35.52
C GLU A 165 6.70 6.23 -35.33
N GLU A 166 7.79 6.32 -36.13
CA GLU A 166 8.78 7.39 -36.06
C GLU A 166 8.20 8.80 -36.19
N GLY A 167 8.90 9.80 -35.60
CA GLY A 167 8.54 11.19 -35.66
C GLY A 167 7.50 11.60 -34.63
N ASN A 168 7.27 10.78 -33.60
CA ASN A 168 6.33 11.05 -32.48
C ASN A 168 7.06 10.98 -31.14
N GLN A 169 8.22 11.62 -31.02
CA GLN A 169 9.15 11.45 -29.88
C GLN A 169 8.57 11.86 -28.51
N ALA A 170 7.54 12.70 -28.49
CA ALA A 170 6.87 13.10 -27.24
C ALA A 170 5.74 12.16 -26.83
N ALA A 171 5.44 11.12 -27.63
CA ALA A 171 4.33 10.21 -27.36
C ALA A 171 4.62 9.28 -26.18
N VAL A 172 3.58 9.09 -25.35
CA VAL A 172 3.49 8.10 -24.27
C VAL A 172 2.35 7.16 -24.60
N ALA A 173 2.60 5.86 -24.63
CA ALA A 173 1.57 4.91 -25.02
C ALA A 173 0.40 4.91 -24.02
N VAL A 174 0.69 4.80 -22.73
CA VAL A 174 -0.35 4.75 -21.68
C VAL A 174 0.06 5.59 -20.47
N ARG A 175 -0.79 6.52 -20.04
CA ARG A 175 -0.75 7.06 -18.70
C ARG A 175 -1.64 6.21 -17.80
N TYR A 176 -1.01 5.60 -16.78
CA TYR A 176 -1.62 4.50 -16.02
C TYR A 176 -1.64 4.79 -14.51
N HIS A 177 -1.95 6.00 -14.09
CA HIS A 177 -2.17 6.33 -12.69
C HIS A 177 -3.56 5.79 -12.28
N ALA A 178 -3.62 4.70 -11.55
CA ALA A 178 -4.87 3.96 -11.29
C ALA A 178 -4.86 3.31 -9.89
N ALA A 179 -5.83 2.45 -9.63
CA ALA A 179 -6.06 1.80 -8.34
C ALA A 179 -6.31 0.29 -8.51
N GLN A 180 -6.93 -0.35 -7.53
CA GLN A 180 -7.17 -1.79 -7.50
C GLN A 180 -7.98 -2.28 -8.72
N HIS A 181 -7.73 -3.51 -9.13
CA HIS A 181 -8.32 -4.16 -10.31
C HIS A 181 -8.06 -3.43 -11.64
N CYS A 182 -7.01 -2.60 -11.68
CA CYS A 182 -6.54 -1.98 -12.91
C CYS A 182 -5.34 -2.74 -13.45
N PHE A 183 -5.26 -2.89 -14.76
CA PHE A 183 -4.18 -3.67 -15.37
C PHE A 183 -3.84 -3.25 -16.78
N LEU A 184 -2.59 -3.53 -17.19
CA LEU A 184 -2.13 -3.68 -18.58
C LEU A 184 -1.66 -5.10 -18.73
N SER A 185 -2.30 -5.90 -19.58
CA SER A 185 -2.08 -7.33 -19.61
C SER A 185 -2.07 -7.91 -21.02
N HIS A 186 -1.07 -8.77 -21.34
CA HIS A 186 -0.95 -9.43 -22.62
C HIS A 186 -0.85 -8.45 -23.80
N MET A 187 0.11 -7.52 -23.73
CA MET A 187 0.29 -6.44 -24.70
C MET A 187 1.72 -6.37 -25.23
N ASP A 188 1.88 -5.97 -26.48
CA ASP A 188 3.16 -5.56 -27.04
C ASP A 188 3.17 -4.04 -27.26
N PHE A 189 4.21 -3.39 -26.74
CA PHE A 189 4.50 -1.98 -26.95
C PHE A 189 5.67 -1.86 -27.93
N ASN A 190 5.38 -1.49 -29.18
CA ASN A 190 6.39 -1.20 -30.18
C ASN A 190 6.60 0.31 -30.27
N LEU A 191 7.72 0.79 -29.73
CA LEU A 191 7.99 2.19 -29.47
C LEU A 191 9.13 2.68 -30.37
N SER A 192 9.06 3.92 -30.82
CA SER A 192 10.14 4.64 -31.50
C SER A 192 11.02 5.41 -30.49
N ALA A 193 12.16 5.92 -30.94
CA ALA A 193 13.06 6.72 -30.12
C ALA A 193 12.33 7.94 -29.48
N GLY A 194 12.65 8.24 -28.25
CA GLY A 194 12.02 9.31 -27.47
C GLY A 194 10.76 8.89 -26.72
N ASN A 195 10.09 7.80 -27.12
CA ASN A 195 8.81 7.41 -26.51
C ASN A 195 8.95 6.78 -25.14
N VAL A 196 7.85 6.84 -24.39
CA VAL A 196 7.64 6.11 -23.13
C VAL A 196 6.49 5.13 -23.32
N GLY A 197 6.69 3.89 -22.87
CA GLY A 197 5.63 2.87 -22.93
C GLY A 197 4.52 3.18 -21.94
N VAL A 198 4.84 3.23 -20.66
CA VAL A 198 3.87 3.51 -19.60
C VAL A 198 4.38 4.62 -18.69
N GLU A 199 3.56 5.62 -18.43
CA GLU A 199 3.83 6.69 -17.46
C GLU A 199 2.89 6.56 -16.27
N ASP A 200 3.45 6.71 -15.07
CA ASP A 200 2.82 6.50 -13.77
C ASP A 200 2.08 5.15 -13.68
N ILE A 201 2.66 4.26 -12.94
CA ILE A 201 2.16 2.88 -12.82
C ILE A 201 1.59 2.64 -11.44
N CYS A 202 0.52 1.85 -11.40
CA CYS A 202 -0.04 1.29 -10.18
C CYS A 202 -0.74 -0.03 -10.50
N ASN A 203 -0.82 -0.93 -9.53
CA ASN A 203 -1.44 -2.24 -9.60
C ASN A 203 -0.67 -3.22 -10.52
N GLU A 204 -1.07 -3.52 -11.74
CA GLU A 204 -0.54 -4.68 -12.46
C GLU A 204 -0.13 -4.41 -13.92
N ILE A 205 1.08 -4.89 -14.27
CA ILE A 205 1.53 -5.13 -15.67
C ILE A 205 1.93 -6.61 -15.78
N GLU A 206 1.26 -7.35 -16.65
CA GLU A 206 1.40 -8.80 -16.79
C GLU A 206 1.55 -9.23 -18.25
N PHE A 207 2.49 -10.14 -18.54
CA PHE A 207 2.75 -10.65 -19.88
C PHE A 207 2.83 -9.56 -20.96
N CYS A 208 3.49 -8.42 -20.62
CA CYS A 208 3.71 -7.33 -21.54
C CYS A 208 5.13 -7.34 -22.11
N ARG A 209 5.29 -6.93 -23.38
CA ARG A 209 6.60 -6.81 -24.01
C ARG A 209 6.82 -5.38 -24.51
N PHE A 210 7.94 -4.79 -24.10
CA PHE A 210 8.32 -3.42 -24.45
C PHE A 210 9.53 -3.44 -25.38
N PHE A 211 9.38 -2.94 -26.60
CA PHE A 211 10.41 -2.88 -27.61
C PHE A 211 10.72 -1.42 -27.96
N GLY A 212 11.98 -0.98 -27.79
CA GLY A 212 12.41 0.38 -28.10
C GLY A 212 11.95 1.44 -27.10
N GLY A 213 11.83 2.68 -27.56
CA GLY A 213 11.54 3.85 -26.74
C GLY A 213 12.74 4.32 -25.91
N ASP A 214 12.59 5.42 -25.16
CA ASP A 214 13.56 5.85 -24.16
C ASP A 214 13.39 5.08 -22.86
N TYR A 215 12.14 4.83 -22.48
CA TYR A 215 11.75 4.07 -21.30
C TYR A 215 10.61 3.09 -21.63
N GLY A 216 10.69 1.89 -21.08
CA GLY A 216 9.52 1.02 -21.03
C GLY A 216 8.48 1.56 -20.07
N ILE A 217 8.93 1.89 -18.85
CA ILE A 217 8.09 2.45 -17.78
C ILE A 217 8.82 3.65 -17.17
N LYS A 218 8.08 4.74 -16.95
CA LYS A 218 8.54 5.91 -16.21
C LYS A 218 7.46 6.28 -15.21
N THR A 219 7.75 6.15 -13.92
CA THR A 219 6.74 6.36 -12.89
C THR A 219 7.19 7.37 -11.85
N GLY A 220 6.21 8.06 -11.29
CA GLY A 220 6.34 8.89 -10.11
C GLY A 220 5.82 8.19 -8.87
N LYS A 221 5.78 8.90 -7.77
CA LYS A 221 5.24 8.40 -6.50
C LYS A 221 3.77 8.03 -6.64
N THR A 222 3.44 6.81 -6.26
CA THR A 222 2.04 6.39 -6.12
C THR A 222 1.43 6.97 -4.83
N ALA A 223 0.15 7.25 -4.86
CA ALA A 223 -0.58 7.67 -3.67
C ALA A 223 -1.89 6.88 -3.58
N PRO A 224 -2.17 6.32 -2.42
CA PRO A 224 -1.52 6.40 -1.12
C PRO A 224 -0.38 5.39 -0.88
N GLY A 225 0.16 4.72 -1.86
CA GLY A 225 1.21 3.72 -1.70
C GLY A 225 0.70 2.33 -2.00
N TRP A 226 0.06 2.15 -3.13
CA TRP A 226 -0.31 0.82 -3.62
C TRP A 226 0.85 0.16 -4.32
N GLN A 227 0.95 -1.13 -4.10
CA GLN A 227 1.97 -1.93 -4.74
C GLN A 227 1.80 -1.95 -6.25
N THR A 228 2.93 -1.99 -6.91
CA THR A 228 3.02 -2.09 -8.36
C THR A 228 3.65 -3.43 -8.72
N LEU A 229 2.92 -4.27 -9.43
CA LEU A 229 3.39 -5.58 -9.90
C LEU A 229 3.73 -5.52 -11.38
N ILE A 230 4.96 -5.89 -11.73
CA ILE A 230 5.41 -6.17 -13.11
C ILE A 230 5.84 -7.63 -13.15
N ILE A 231 5.08 -8.46 -13.85
CA ILE A 231 5.28 -9.91 -13.82
C ILE A 231 5.29 -10.52 -15.22
N ASP A 232 6.14 -11.52 -15.40
CA ASP A 232 6.25 -12.30 -16.65
C ASP A 232 6.35 -11.43 -17.93
N SER A 233 7.10 -10.32 -17.84
CA SER A 233 7.19 -9.30 -18.89
C SER A 233 8.61 -9.19 -19.49
N TYR A 234 8.72 -8.57 -20.64
CA TYR A 234 9.95 -8.49 -21.42
C TYR A 234 10.27 -7.06 -21.86
N PHE A 235 11.52 -6.65 -21.69
CA PHE A 235 12.01 -5.32 -22.06
C PHE A 235 13.23 -5.42 -22.96
N GLU A 236 13.22 -4.74 -24.11
CA GLU A 236 14.33 -4.77 -25.05
C GLU A 236 14.55 -3.43 -25.75
N LYS A 237 15.81 -3.00 -25.82
CA LYS A 237 16.28 -1.84 -26.61
C LYS A 237 15.69 -0.48 -26.18
N GLN A 238 15.37 -0.27 -24.90
CA GLN A 238 15.12 1.07 -24.40
C GLN A 238 16.40 1.89 -24.46
N GLY A 239 16.30 3.17 -24.85
CA GLY A 239 17.45 4.04 -25.06
C GLY A 239 18.09 4.56 -23.77
N LYS A 240 17.32 4.66 -22.66
CA LYS A 240 17.79 5.20 -21.36
C LYS A 240 17.73 4.17 -20.24
N ALA A 241 16.54 3.67 -19.95
CA ALA A 241 16.32 2.61 -18.96
C ALA A 241 15.05 1.84 -19.27
N SER A 242 14.98 0.58 -18.83
CA SER A 242 13.71 -0.14 -18.91
C SER A 242 12.68 0.49 -17.97
N ILE A 243 13.08 0.82 -16.73
CA ILE A 243 12.21 1.38 -15.71
C ILE A 243 12.92 2.55 -15.03
N ALA A 244 12.29 3.74 -15.02
CA ALA A 244 12.66 4.86 -14.17
C ALA A 244 11.58 5.05 -13.11
N THR A 245 11.95 5.11 -11.83
CA THR A 245 10.99 5.04 -10.73
C THR A 245 11.31 5.98 -9.57
N GLU A 246 10.27 6.28 -8.79
CA GLU A 246 10.37 6.95 -7.48
C GLU A 246 9.17 6.59 -6.60
N GLU A 247 9.42 5.98 -5.44
CA GLU A 247 8.41 5.66 -4.42
C GLU A 247 7.13 4.98 -4.99
N ALA A 248 7.33 4.04 -5.93
CA ALA A 248 6.24 3.31 -6.59
C ALA A 248 5.99 1.91 -6.00
N GLU A 249 6.80 1.49 -5.03
CA GLU A 249 6.64 0.23 -4.27
C GLU A 249 6.57 -1.00 -5.19
N MET A 250 7.65 -1.20 -5.95
CA MET A 250 7.69 -2.12 -7.08
C MET A 250 7.99 -3.56 -6.72
N LEU A 251 7.24 -4.45 -7.35
CA LEU A 251 7.43 -5.90 -7.41
C LEU A 251 7.72 -6.29 -8.86
N ILE A 252 8.91 -6.76 -9.14
CA ILE A 252 9.37 -7.15 -10.48
C ILE A 252 9.69 -8.65 -10.45
N ILE A 253 8.86 -9.49 -11.05
CA ILE A 253 8.94 -10.94 -10.87
C ILE A 253 8.98 -11.65 -12.23
N ARG A 254 9.99 -12.49 -12.44
CA ARG A 254 10.18 -13.27 -13.68
C ARG A 254 10.19 -12.42 -14.96
N ASN A 255 10.86 -11.24 -14.89
CA ASN A 255 11.01 -10.40 -16.06
C ASN A 255 12.35 -10.64 -16.78
N HIS A 256 12.39 -10.39 -18.08
CA HIS A 256 13.60 -10.46 -18.87
C HIS A 256 13.93 -9.09 -19.46
N PHE A 257 15.09 -8.54 -19.10
CA PHE A 257 15.60 -7.26 -19.58
C PHE A 257 16.80 -7.53 -20.49
N ARG A 258 16.78 -7.02 -21.71
CA ARG A 258 17.79 -7.34 -22.71
C ARG A 258 18.19 -6.13 -23.54
N ASN A 259 19.52 -6.01 -23.79
CA ASN A 259 20.06 -4.95 -24.66
C ASN A 259 19.61 -3.53 -24.25
N VAL A 260 19.66 -3.21 -22.96
CA VAL A 260 19.27 -1.91 -22.39
C VAL A 260 20.44 -1.31 -21.62
N PRO A 261 20.51 0.03 -21.48
CA PRO A 261 21.55 0.65 -20.65
C PRO A 261 21.40 0.28 -19.18
N THR A 262 20.22 0.47 -18.62
CA THR A 262 19.88 0.27 -17.19
C THR A 262 18.53 -0.44 -17.08
N VAL A 263 18.41 -1.36 -16.13
CA VAL A 263 17.15 -2.07 -15.85
C VAL A 263 16.22 -1.20 -15.02
N VAL A 264 16.67 -0.79 -13.82
CA VAL A 264 15.91 0.09 -12.93
C VAL A 264 16.77 1.28 -12.52
N SER A 265 16.28 2.48 -12.74
CA SER A 265 16.86 3.72 -12.29
C SER A 265 15.94 4.43 -11.31
N ILE A 266 16.32 4.48 -10.03
CA ILE A 266 15.61 5.30 -9.03
C ILE A 266 15.99 6.77 -9.27
N ASN A 267 15.00 7.65 -9.37
CA ASN A 267 15.19 9.07 -9.62
C ASN A 267 16.05 9.71 -8.53
N GLU A 268 16.75 10.79 -8.89
CA GLU A 268 17.67 11.47 -7.99
C GLU A 268 16.94 12.00 -6.75
N ASN A 269 17.55 11.82 -5.56
CA ASN A 269 17.02 12.18 -4.25
C ASN A 269 15.68 11.50 -3.88
N ARG A 270 15.37 10.39 -4.55
CA ARG A 270 14.15 9.60 -4.28
C ARG A 270 14.50 8.24 -3.69
N SER A 271 13.59 7.71 -2.91
CA SER A 271 13.64 6.35 -2.34
C SER A 271 12.77 5.41 -3.16
N GLU A 272 12.97 4.10 -2.94
CA GLU A 272 12.11 3.07 -3.51
C GLU A 272 12.02 1.86 -2.59
N GLN A 273 10.86 1.23 -2.53
CA GLN A 273 10.66 -0.09 -1.98
C GLN A 273 10.61 -1.08 -3.15
N LEU A 274 11.72 -1.78 -3.40
CA LEU A 274 11.93 -2.57 -4.60
C LEU A 274 12.15 -4.04 -4.25
N TRP A 275 11.32 -4.91 -4.79
CA TRP A 275 11.54 -6.34 -4.85
C TRP A 275 11.74 -6.79 -6.29
N ILE A 276 12.84 -7.51 -6.57
CA ILE A 276 13.06 -8.16 -7.87
C ILE A 276 13.38 -9.63 -7.63
N SER A 277 12.68 -10.55 -8.29
CA SER A 277 13.02 -11.97 -8.20
C SER A 277 12.88 -12.71 -9.53
N ASP A 278 13.60 -13.85 -9.61
CA ASP A 278 13.51 -14.81 -10.71
C ASP A 278 13.69 -14.21 -12.12
N SER A 279 14.41 -13.09 -12.20
CA SER A 279 14.50 -12.25 -13.39
C SER A 279 15.86 -12.39 -14.08
N ARG A 280 15.94 -11.97 -15.37
CA ARG A 280 17.17 -12.03 -16.15
C ARG A 280 17.56 -10.64 -16.66
N PHE A 281 18.83 -10.28 -16.46
CA PHE A 281 19.50 -9.10 -16.99
C PHE A 281 20.52 -9.54 -18.04
N GLU A 282 20.35 -9.16 -19.29
CA GLU A 282 21.17 -9.63 -20.40
C GLU A 282 21.67 -8.47 -21.27
N ASN A 283 22.99 -8.37 -21.44
CA ASN A 283 23.63 -7.28 -22.19
C ASN A 283 23.28 -5.89 -21.70
N ILE A 284 23.51 -5.65 -20.39
CA ILE A 284 23.28 -4.36 -19.75
C ILE A 284 24.59 -3.57 -19.79
N THR A 285 24.56 -2.35 -20.34
CA THR A 285 25.77 -1.58 -20.66
C THR A 285 26.18 -0.53 -19.64
N SER A 286 25.28 -0.15 -18.75
CA SER A 286 25.48 0.74 -17.60
C SER A 286 25.12 -0.01 -16.31
N PRO A 287 25.22 0.57 -15.12
CA PRO A 287 24.76 -0.12 -13.92
C PRO A 287 23.30 -0.60 -14.07
N ALA A 288 23.08 -1.89 -13.83
CA ALA A 288 21.76 -2.48 -14.05
C ALA A 288 20.72 -1.87 -13.11
N ILE A 289 21.12 -1.57 -11.86
CA ILE A 289 20.25 -0.90 -10.89
C ILE A 289 20.97 0.34 -10.37
N ILE A 290 20.30 1.49 -10.40
CA ILE A 290 20.80 2.73 -9.85
C ILE A 290 19.94 3.09 -8.63
N VAL A 291 20.55 3.01 -7.45
CA VAL A 291 19.91 3.31 -6.15
C VAL A 291 20.18 4.76 -5.79
N SER A 292 19.16 5.51 -5.43
CA SER A 292 19.25 6.87 -4.90
C SER A 292 18.82 6.87 -3.43
N ASN A 293 19.18 7.94 -2.69
CA ASN A 293 18.83 8.15 -1.29
C ASN A 293 19.19 6.93 -0.41
N GLU A 294 20.35 6.36 -0.62
CA GLU A 294 20.83 5.08 -0.09
C GLU A 294 20.86 5.02 1.44
N ASN A 295 21.03 6.16 2.12
CA ASN A 295 21.09 6.24 3.58
C ASN A 295 19.73 6.53 4.23
N HIS A 296 18.63 6.38 3.51
CA HIS A 296 17.29 6.63 4.03
C HIS A 296 16.54 5.32 4.28
N PRO A 297 15.86 5.13 5.44
CA PRO A 297 15.08 3.91 5.73
C PRO A 297 14.03 3.55 4.69
N LYS A 298 13.45 4.52 3.99
CA LYS A 298 12.51 4.27 2.88
C LYS A 298 13.15 3.62 1.65
N THR A 299 14.47 3.59 1.56
CA THR A 299 15.18 2.87 0.50
C THR A 299 15.33 1.41 0.93
N GLN A 300 14.50 0.56 0.35
CA GLN A 300 14.38 -0.85 0.71
C GLN A 300 14.54 -1.69 -0.56
N ILE A 301 15.76 -2.11 -0.84
CA ILE A 301 16.09 -2.82 -2.07
C ILE A 301 16.32 -4.29 -1.77
N ASN A 302 15.49 -5.16 -2.30
CA ASN A 302 15.59 -6.60 -2.11
C ASN A 302 15.55 -7.33 -3.47
N LEU A 303 16.56 -8.13 -3.72
CA LEU A 303 16.64 -8.94 -4.94
C LEU A 303 16.92 -10.39 -4.61
N LYS A 304 16.33 -11.30 -5.37
CA LYS A 304 16.51 -12.73 -5.18
C LYS A 304 16.54 -13.47 -6.52
N ASP A 305 17.50 -14.37 -6.69
CA ASP A 305 17.59 -15.25 -7.85
C ASP A 305 17.62 -14.53 -9.20
N ILE A 306 18.48 -13.49 -9.33
CA ILE A 306 18.65 -12.74 -10.57
C ILE A 306 19.80 -13.35 -11.38
N ILE A 307 19.56 -13.68 -12.63
CA ILE A 307 20.57 -14.15 -13.57
C ILE A 307 21.07 -12.99 -14.42
N CYS A 308 22.36 -12.70 -14.31
CA CYS A 308 23.04 -11.65 -15.07
C CYS A 308 23.95 -12.26 -16.15
N ILE A 309 23.83 -11.76 -17.39
CA ILE A 309 24.62 -12.16 -18.55
C ILE A 309 25.19 -10.90 -19.21
N ASN A 310 26.52 -10.79 -19.35
CA ASN A 310 27.17 -9.59 -19.89
C ASN A 310 26.67 -8.30 -19.21
N THR A 311 26.64 -8.29 -17.89
CA THR A 311 26.20 -7.16 -17.05
C THR A 311 27.33 -6.84 -16.06
N PRO A 312 28.34 -6.06 -16.45
CA PRO A 312 29.54 -5.86 -15.65
C PRO A 312 29.28 -5.07 -14.35
N ASP A 313 28.43 -4.04 -14.40
CA ASP A 313 28.02 -3.25 -13.23
C ASP A 313 26.62 -3.68 -12.82
N PHE A 314 26.52 -4.47 -11.76
CA PHE A 314 25.23 -4.95 -11.24
C PHE A 314 24.41 -3.84 -10.62
N LEU A 315 25.04 -3.01 -9.77
CA LEU A 315 24.34 -1.96 -9.01
C LEU A 315 25.30 -0.79 -8.79
N GLN A 316 24.73 0.42 -8.74
CA GLN A 316 25.40 1.63 -8.34
C GLN A 316 24.57 2.39 -7.32
N PHE A 317 25.21 2.84 -6.24
CA PHE A 317 24.68 3.84 -5.32
C PHE A 317 25.01 5.23 -5.85
N ARG A 318 23.99 6.04 -6.07
CA ARG A 318 24.13 7.35 -6.71
C ARG A 318 24.87 8.36 -5.79
N GLY A 319 24.54 8.36 -4.50
CA GLY A 319 25.09 9.32 -3.53
C GLY A 319 26.57 9.11 -3.27
N SER A 320 26.99 7.89 -2.95
CA SER A 320 28.39 7.53 -2.71
C SER A 320 29.19 7.27 -3.99
N GLY A 321 28.52 7.01 -5.11
CA GLY A 321 29.15 6.56 -6.34
C GLY A 321 29.66 5.11 -6.29
N GLN A 322 29.47 4.40 -5.18
CA GLN A 322 29.92 3.04 -5.01
C GLN A 322 29.21 2.10 -6.01
N LYS A 323 29.98 1.19 -6.61
CA LYS A 323 29.46 0.19 -7.53
C LYS A 323 29.73 -1.23 -7.04
N ILE A 324 28.81 -2.12 -7.37
CA ILE A 324 29.00 -3.56 -7.28
C ILE A 324 29.22 -4.09 -8.70
N SER A 325 30.47 -4.39 -9.01
CA SER A 325 30.90 -4.79 -10.35
C SER A 325 31.48 -6.19 -10.34
N LEU A 326 31.22 -6.98 -11.37
CA LEU A 326 31.71 -8.35 -11.51
C LEU A 326 32.47 -8.52 -12.85
N LYS A 327 33.52 -9.34 -12.79
CA LYS A 327 34.32 -9.69 -13.98
C LYS A 327 33.75 -10.85 -14.79
N GLU A 328 32.92 -11.65 -14.14
CA GLU A 328 32.27 -12.82 -14.70
C GLU A 328 31.20 -12.42 -15.71
N LYS A 329 31.23 -13.12 -16.87
CA LYS A 329 30.22 -12.89 -17.91
C LYS A 329 28.82 -13.37 -17.52
N ILE A 330 28.75 -14.40 -16.66
CA ILE A 330 27.50 -14.98 -16.21
C ILE A 330 27.59 -15.20 -14.71
N TYR A 331 26.65 -14.65 -13.98
CA TYR A 331 26.55 -14.80 -12.53
C TYR A 331 25.10 -14.80 -12.06
N GLN A 332 24.88 -15.30 -10.87
CA GLN A 332 23.58 -15.24 -10.16
C GLN A 332 23.72 -14.40 -8.91
N VAL A 333 22.82 -13.42 -8.77
CA VAL A 333 22.58 -12.75 -7.50
C VAL A 333 21.54 -13.59 -6.77
N LYS A 334 22.00 -14.41 -5.82
CA LYS A 334 21.10 -15.26 -5.02
C LYS A 334 20.29 -14.45 -4.05
N GLU A 335 20.93 -13.49 -3.42
CA GLU A 335 20.28 -12.55 -2.52
C GLU A 335 21.07 -11.23 -2.51
N PHE A 336 20.34 -10.15 -2.63
CA PHE A 336 20.84 -8.80 -2.37
C PHE A 336 19.80 -8.06 -1.54
N SER A 337 20.24 -7.38 -0.51
CA SER A 337 19.37 -6.52 0.29
C SER A 337 20.12 -5.25 0.71
N HIS A 338 19.45 -4.11 0.61
CA HIS A 338 19.97 -2.84 1.10
C HIS A 338 18.85 -2.01 1.74
N GLY A 339 19.15 -1.41 2.88
CA GLY A 339 18.26 -0.58 3.68
C GLY A 339 18.33 -0.90 5.15
N LEU A 340 17.29 -0.62 5.92
CA LEU A 340 17.26 -0.86 7.35
C LEU A 340 17.11 -2.36 7.66
N HIS A 341 18.12 -2.96 8.28
CA HIS A 341 18.19 -4.38 8.58
C HIS A 341 18.15 -4.66 10.07
N TYR A 342 17.32 -5.59 10.46
CA TYR A 342 17.38 -6.26 11.76
C TYR A 342 18.28 -7.48 11.69
N GLU A 343 19.36 -7.48 12.46
CA GLU A 343 20.21 -8.66 12.64
C GLU A 343 19.48 -9.72 13.47
N ASN A 344 18.84 -9.28 14.53
CA ASN A 344 17.83 -10.02 15.29
C ASN A 344 16.84 -9.02 15.92
N MET A 345 15.70 -9.50 16.40
CA MET A 345 14.64 -8.65 16.91
C MET A 345 15.00 -7.84 18.16
N SER A 346 16.03 -8.24 18.91
CA SER A 346 16.44 -7.60 20.16
C SER A 346 17.45 -6.47 19.96
N VAL A 347 17.99 -6.29 18.76
CA VAL A 347 19.01 -5.29 18.43
C VAL A 347 18.40 -4.19 17.58
N TRP A 348 18.74 -2.93 17.87
CA TRP A 348 18.30 -1.81 17.05
C TRP A 348 18.85 -1.94 15.61
N PRO A 349 18.06 -1.72 14.57
CA PRO A 349 18.45 -1.99 13.19
C PRO A 349 19.43 -0.94 12.67
N GLU A 350 20.16 -1.31 11.63
CA GLU A 350 21.11 -0.46 10.93
C GLU A 350 20.89 -0.53 9.42
N ILE A 351 21.26 0.53 8.70
CA ILE A 351 21.32 0.48 7.23
C ILE A 351 22.52 -0.38 6.83
N LYS A 352 22.24 -1.48 6.18
CA LYS A 352 23.23 -2.48 5.74
C LYS A 352 23.02 -2.90 4.30
N THR A 353 24.07 -3.45 3.70
CA THR A 353 24.01 -4.12 2.40
C THR A 353 24.41 -5.58 2.57
N ILE A 354 23.53 -6.49 2.19
CA ILE A 354 23.82 -7.94 2.04
C ILE A 354 23.97 -8.20 0.54
N SER A 355 25.00 -8.93 0.16
CA SER A 355 25.24 -9.29 -1.25
C SER A 355 25.80 -10.70 -1.34
N ASN A 356 24.99 -11.61 -1.87
CA ASN A 356 25.37 -13.00 -2.15
C ASN A 356 25.31 -13.24 -3.65
N ILE A 357 26.47 -13.20 -4.30
CA ILE A 357 26.60 -13.32 -5.76
C ILE A 357 27.55 -14.45 -6.09
N GLU A 358 27.14 -15.34 -6.99
CA GLU A 358 27.93 -16.50 -7.38
C GLU A 358 28.15 -16.53 -8.91
N PRO A 359 29.37 -16.85 -9.37
CA PRO A 359 29.65 -17.03 -10.80
C PRO A 359 28.97 -18.30 -11.31
N LEU A 360 28.52 -18.24 -12.57
CA LEU A 360 27.92 -19.38 -13.24
C LEU A 360 28.72 -19.74 -14.51
N LYS A 361 28.87 -21.05 -14.77
CA LYS A 361 29.48 -21.53 -16.04
C LYS A 361 28.57 -21.39 -17.24
N LYS A 362 27.27 -21.49 -17.03
CA LYS A 362 26.22 -21.41 -18.04
C LYS A 362 24.97 -20.78 -17.44
N ALA A 363 24.30 -19.93 -18.18
CA ALA A 363 22.99 -19.38 -17.76
C ALA A 363 21.93 -20.49 -17.67
N PRO A 364 21.19 -20.61 -16.59
CA PRO A 364 20.05 -21.51 -16.51
C PRO A 364 18.95 -21.08 -17.50
N MET A 365 17.95 -21.92 -17.67
CA MET A 365 16.73 -21.52 -18.39
C MET A 365 16.00 -20.38 -17.64
N LEU A 366 15.16 -19.64 -18.37
CA LEU A 366 14.24 -18.69 -17.72
C LEU A 366 13.31 -19.46 -16.78
N VAL A 367 13.02 -18.85 -15.63
CA VAL A 367 12.01 -19.40 -14.72
C VAL A 367 10.65 -19.34 -15.40
N PRO A 368 9.93 -20.46 -15.56
CA PRO A 368 8.62 -20.46 -16.17
C PRO A 368 7.60 -19.75 -15.27
N SER A 369 6.58 -19.15 -15.88
CA SER A 369 5.47 -18.58 -15.12
C SER A 369 4.75 -19.66 -14.29
N ASP A 370 4.41 -19.33 -13.07
CA ASP A 370 3.57 -20.13 -12.17
C ASP A 370 2.10 -19.66 -12.15
N ILE A 371 1.76 -18.73 -13.07
CA ILE A 371 0.39 -18.26 -13.27
C ILE A 371 -0.31 -19.24 -14.23
N PRO A 372 -1.34 -19.96 -13.77
CA PRO A 372 -2.10 -20.85 -14.61
C PRO A 372 -2.73 -20.14 -15.79
N GLN A 373 -2.53 -20.69 -16.98
CA GLN A 373 -3.13 -20.14 -18.19
C GLN A 373 -4.56 -20.64 -18.37
N LEU A 374 -5.42 -19.76 -18.90
CA LEU A 374 -6.80 -20.09 -19.21
C LEU A 374 -6.87 -21.02 -20.44
N ALA A 375 -7.85 -21.90 -20.47
CA ALA A 375 -8.18 -22.67 -21.66
C ALA A 375 -8.62 -21.75 -22.82
N SER A 376 -8.52 -22.25 -24.06
CA SER A 376 -9.02 -21.51 -25.26
C SER A 376 -10.49 -21.14 -25.09
N THR A 377 -10.85 -19.93 -25.52
CA THR A 377 -12.22 -19.41 -25.47
C THR A 377 -13.26 -20.25 -26.20
N ASP A 378 -12.83 -21.08 -27.17
CA ASP A 378 -13.70 -22.03 -27.87
C ASP A 378 -14.28 -23.12 -26.95
N SER A 379 -13.63 -23.36 -25.80
CA SER A 379 -14.08 -24.34 -24.79
C SER A 379 -14.97 -23.71 -23.71
N TRP A 380 -15.19 -22.41 -23.74
CA TRP A 380 -15.97 -21.73 -22.70
C TRP A 380 -17.45 -21.80 -22.97
N VAL A 381 -18.22 -22.15 -21.97
CA VAL A 381 -19.69 -22.17 -22.06
C VAL A 381 -20.27 -20.94 -21.38
N ASN A 382 -20.99 -20.14 -22.17
CA ASN A 382 -21.67 -18.97 -21.68
C ASN A 382 -22.89 -19.39 -20.84
N ILE A 383 -22.89 -19.04 -19.55
CA ILE A 383 -23.96 -19.45 -18.61
C ILE A 383 -25.35 -18.97 -19.02
N LYS A 384 -25.44 -17.81 -19.72
CA LYS A 384 -26.72 -17.28 -20.21
C LYS A 384 -27.32 -18.14 -21.32
N SER A 385 -26.50 -18.83 -22.12
CA SER A 385 -26.99 -19.78 -23.11
C SER A 385 -27.62 -21.02 -22.47
N LEU A 386 -27.34 -21.28 -21.18
CA LEU A 386 -27.94 -22.35 -20.39
C LEU A 386 -29.19 -21.89 -19.61
N GLY A 387 -29.59 -20.61 -19.77
CA GLY A 387 -30.79 -20.07 -19.16
C GLY A 387 -30.56 -19.19 -17.91
N ALA A 388 -29.33 -18.90 -17.54
CA ALA A 388 -29.08 -17.98 -16.41
C ALA A 388 -29.54 -16.55 -16.76
N VAL A 389 -30.17 -15.90 -15.80
CA VAL A 389 -30.75 -14.56 -15.99
C VAL A 389 -29.72 -13.47 -15.63
N GLY A 390 -29.02 -13.60 -14.51
CA GLY A 390 -28.00 -12.68 -14.07
C GLY A 390 -28.50 -11.25 -13.84
N ASN A 391 -29.73 -11.06 -13.37
CA ASN A 391 -30.32 -9.72 -13.14
C ASN A 391 -30.34 -9.32 -11.64
N GLY A 392 -29.73 -10.11 -10.75
CA GLY A 392 -29.73 -9.90 -9.30
C GLY A 392 -31.07 -10.22 -8.60
N VAL A 393 -32.07 -10.67 -9.34
CA VAL A 393 -33.41 -10.95 -8.83
C VAL A 393 -33.80 -12.42 -8.97
N ALA A 394 -33.68 -12.96 -10.19
CA ALA A 394 -33.92 -14.38 -10.46
C ALA A 394 -32.91 -15.24 -9.71
N ASP A 395 -33.35 -16.43 -9.34
CA ASP A 395 -32.47 -17.41 -8.70
C ASP A 395 -31.76 -18.25 -9.77
N ASP A 396 -30.47 -18.08 -9.91
CA ASP A 396 -29.63 -18.76 -10.89
C ASP A 396 -28.90 -19.99 -10.27
N THR A 397 -29.21 -20.38 -9.03
CA THR A 397 -28.54 -21.47 -8.27
C THR A 397 -28.49 -22.77 -9.08
N GLU A 398 -29.66 -23.26 -9.52
CA GLU A 398 -29.75 -24.55 -10.20
C GLU A 398 -29.08 -24.55 -11.58
N ILE A 399 -29.08 -23.39 -12.27
CA ILE A 399 -28.39 -23.26 -13.56
C ILE A 399 -26.89 -23.32 -13.37
N LEU A 400 -26.35 -22.63 -12.36
CA LEU A 400 -24.92 -22.69 -12.00
C LEU A 400 -24.50 -24.11 -11.62
N LYS A 401 -25.28 -24.80 -10.77
CA LYS A 401 -25.01 -26.19 -10.38
C LYS A 401 -25.02 -27.15 -11.58
N LYS A 402 -25.96 -26.99 -12.49
CA LYS A 402 -26.03 -27.79 -13.73
C LYS A 402 -24.87 -27.49 -14.66
N ALA A 403 -24.48 -26.22 -14.79
CA ALA A 403 -23.32 -25.84 -15.58
C ALA A 403 -22.03 -26.49 -15.02
N ILE A 404 -21.81 -26.41 -13.71
CA ILE A 404 -20.67 -27.04 -13.02
C ILE A 404 -20.71 -28.57 -13.19
N ALA A 405 -21.90 -29.16 -13.18
CA ALA A 405 -22.04 -30.59 -13.38
C ALA A 405 -21.56 -31.09 -14.75
N ASN A 406 -21.74 -30.29 -15.81
CA ASN A 406 -21.61 -30.71 -17.20
C ASN A 406 -20.42 -30.09 -17.94
N TYR A 407 -19.86 -28.98 -17.46
CA TYR A 407 -18.82 -28.22 -18.19
C TYR A 407 -17.62 -27.93 -17.29
N THR A 408 -16.44 -27.83 -17.91
CA THR A 408 -15.18 -27.50 -17.22
C THR A 408 -14.96 -26.01 -17.11
N THR A 409 -15.24 -25.23 -18.15
CA THR A 409 -15.04 -23.78 -18.13
C THR A 409 -16.35 -23.06 -18.40
N ILE A 410 -16.79 -22.32 -17.42
CA ILE A 410 -18.06 -21.59 -17.42
C ILE A 410 -17.76 -20.11 -17.49
N TYR A 411 -18.19 -19.46 -18.57
CA TYR A 411 -18.10 -18.02 -18.75
C TYR A 411 -19.35 -17.34 -18.20
N LEU A 412 -19.16 -16.40 -17.31
CA LEU A 412 -20.16 -15.51 -16.78
C LEU A 412 -20.04 -14.14 -17.44
N PRO A 413 -20.89 -13.81 -18.45
CA PRO A 413 -20.97 -12.43 -18.94
C PRO A 413 -21.39 -11.46 -17.85
N SER A 414 -21.31 -10.17 -18.12
CA SER A 414 -21.80 -9.12 -17.22
C SER A 414 -23.22 -9.43 -16.73
N GLY A 415 -23.38 -9.48 -15.40
CA GLY A 415 -24.61 -9.85 -14.73
C GLY A 415 -24.42 -10.12 -13.24
N HIS A 416 -25.49 -9.95 -12.49
CA HIS A 416 -25.54 -10.30 -11.07
C HIS A 416 -26.30 -11.62 -10.89
N TYR A 417 -25.59 -12.71 -10.72
CA TYR A 417 -26.11 -14.07 -10.60
C TYR A 417 -26.46 -14.35 -9.15
N ARG A 418 -27.74 -14.14 -8.81
CA ARG A 418 -28.23 -14.41 -7.46
C ARG A 418 -28.31 -15.91 -7.20
N VAL A 419 -27.85 -16.34 -6.04
CA VAL A 419 -27.94 -17.73 -5.56
C VAL A 419 -28.52 -17.78 -4.16
N THR A 420 -29.11 -18.90 -3.81
CA THR A 420 -29.74 -19.16 -2.51
C THR A 420 -29.08 -20.31 -1.74
N GLU A 421 -28.12 -20.99 -2.37
CA GLU A 421 -27.37 -22.10 -1.80
C GLU A 421 -25.88 -22.01 -2.19
N PRO A 422 -24.99 -22.71 -1.48
CA PRO A 422 -23.58 -22.79 -1.84
C PRO A 422 -23.33 -23.29 -3.27
N ILE A 423 -22.41 -22.64 -3.94
CA ILE A 423 -21.90 -23.07 -5.25
C ILE A 423 -20.61 -23.86 -5.03
N ILE A 424 -20.71 -25.19 -5.14
CA ILE A 424 -19.61 -26.11 -4.93
C ILE A 424 -19.02 -26.51 -6.27
N LEU A 425 -17.73 -26.21 -6.47
CA LEU A 425 -17.02 -26.54 -7.70
C LEU A 425 -16.59 -28.02 -7.69
N LYS A 426 -16.43 -28.60 -8.87
CA LYS A 426 -15.76 -29.90 -9.07
C LYS A 426 -14.27 -29.67 -9.33
N PRO A 427 -13.42 -30.67 -9.12
CA PRO A 427 -12.05 -30.65 -9.62
C PRO A 427 -12.02 -30.35 -11.14
N GLY A 428 -11.22 -29.37 -11.54
CA GLY A 428 -11.11 -28.94 -12.94
C GLY A 428 -12.14 -27.89 -13.37
N THR A 429 -13.11 -27.52 -12.54
CA THR A 429 -14.05 -26.45 -12.89
C THR A 429 -13.39 -25.08 -12.84
N ASN A 430 -13.59 -24.30 -13.91
CA ASN A 430 -13.17 -22.91 -14.01
C ASN A 430 -14.38 -21.99 -14.14
N ILE A 431 -14.43 -20.93 -13.33
CA ILE A 431 -15.45 -19.87 -13.38
C ILE A 431 -14.76 -18.59 -13.86
N ILE A 432 -15.16 -18.08 -15.00
CA ILE A 432 -14.50 -16.96 -15.66
C ILE A 432 -15.50 -15.82 -15.91
N GLY A 433 -15.26 -14.66 -15.33
CA GLY A 433 -15.80 -13.37 -15.74
C GLY A 433 -14.70 -12.51 -16.30
N LEU A 434 -15.04 -11.28 -16.70
CA LEU A 434 -14.07 -10.33 -17.25
C LEU A 434 -14.08 -8.97 -16.53
N HIS A 435 -14.95 -8.83 -15.52
CA HIS A 435 -15.05 -7.57 -14.80
C HIS A 435 -15.73 -7.77 -13.42
N PRO A 436 -14.99 -7.79 -12.31
CA PRO A 436 -15.51 -8.24 -11.01
C PRO A 436 -16.58 -7.32 -10.38
N SER A 437 -16.67 -6.06 -10.83
CA SER A 437 -17.72 -5.16 -10.32
C SER A 437 -19.08 -5.45 -10.93
N ILE A 438 -19.16 -5.84 -12.20
CA ILE A 438 -20.42 -6.05 -12.90
C ILE A 438 -20.74 -7.51 -13.20
N THR A 439 -19.81 -8.42 -12.94
CA THR A 439 -20.04 -9.86 -13.00
C THR A 439 -19.93 -10.41 -11.59
N GLN A 440 -21.07 -10.70 -10.95
CA GLN A 440 -21.07 -11.12 -9.55
C GLN A 440 -21.90 -12.39 -9.35
N ILE A 441 -21.40 -13.31 -8.51
CA ILE A 441 -22.22 -14.33 -7.85
C ILE A 441 -22.61 -13.76 -6.48
N MET A 442 -23.90 -13.72 -6.17
CA MET A 442 -24.37 -12.98 -5.01
C MET A 442 -25.47 -13.66 -4.21
N LEU A 443 -25.44 -13.48 -2.90
CA LEU A 443 -26.56 -13.68 -2.00
C LEU A 443 -27.41 -12.40 -1.95
N ARG A 444 -28.62 -12.53 -1.43
CA ARG A 444 -29.40 -11.41 -0.91
C ARG A 444 -29.36 -11.41 0.61
N ASP A 445 -29.72 -10.29 1.20
CA ASP A 445 -29.93 -10.19 2.63
C ASP A 445 -30.92 -11.25 3.10
N SER A 446 -30.62 -11.81 4.26
CA SER A 446 -31.48 -12.80 4.91
C SER A 446 -31.76 -14.04 4.04
N THR A 447 -30.78 -14.47 3.25
CA THR A 447 -30.88 -15.75 2.53
C THR A 447 -30.99 -16.89 3.55
N ALA A 448 -32.06 -17.67 3.45
CA ALA A 448 -32.56 -18.53 4.55
C ALA A 448 -31.52 -19.46 5.18
N ILE A 449 -30.74 -20.19 4.38
CA ILE A 449 -29.75 -21.15 4.92
C ILE A 449 -28.52 -20.48 5.55
N TYR A 450 -28.29 -19.20 5.28
CA TYR A 450 -27.18 -18.43 5.87
C TYR A 450 -27.58 -17.70 7.16
N GLN A 451 -28.84 -17.88 7.61
CA GLN A 451 -29.34 -17.28 8.84
C GLN A 451 -29.05 -18.13 10.09
N GLY A 452 -29.22 -17.50 11.24
CA GLY A 452 -29.08 -18.16 12.54
C GLY A 452 -27.61 -18.35 12.96
N ILE A 453 -27.43 -19.19 13.97
CA ILE A 453 -26.12 -19.56 14.51
C ILE A 453 -25.75 -20.95 13.96
N GLY A 454 -24.53 -21.13 13.50
CA GLY A 454 -24.06 -22.42 12.98
C GLY A 454 -22.67 -22.28 12.36
N SER A 455 -22.17 -23.36 11.79
CA SER A 455 -20.89 -23.38 11.10
C SER A 455 -20.84 -22.38 9.94
N PRO A 456 -19.68 -21.80 9.64
CA PRO A 456 -19.49 -20.97 8.44
C PRO A 456 -19.98 -21.71 7.18
N LEU A 457 -20.71 -21.00 6.33
CA LEU A 457 -21.29 -21.55 5.11
C LEU A 457 -20.80 -20.74 3.90
N PRO A 458 -20.05 -21.36 2.97
CA PRO A 458 -19.47 -20.63 1.84
C PRO A 458 -20.51 -20.30 0.77
N LEU A 459 -20.37 -19.13 0.13
CA LEU A 459 -21.05 -18.82 -1.13
C LEU A 459 -20.43 -19.61 -2.27
N LEU A 460 -19.09 -19.66 -2.34
CA LEU A 460 -18.33 -20.48 -3.29
C LEU A 460 -17.40 -21.41 -2.53
N GLU A 461 -17.39 -22.70 -2.90
CA GLU A 461 -16.48 -23.69 -2.30
C GLU A 461 -15.73 -24.47 -3.38
N THR A 462 -14.39 -24.62 -3.21
CA THR A 462 -13.60 -25.51 -4.06
C THR A 462 -13.40 -26.88 -3.41
N PRO A 463 -13.28 -27.96 -4.20
CA PRO A 463 -13.01 -29.30 -3.66
C PRO A 463 -11.58 -29.36 -3.08
N GLN A 464 -11.38 -30.17 -2.06
CA GLN A 464 -10.06 -30.39 -1.49
C GLN A 464 -9.12 -31.04 -2.54
N GLY A 465 -7.92 -30.43 -2.71
CA GLY A 465 -6.90 -30.94 -3.64
C GLY A 465 -7.25 -30.78 -5.12
N GLY A 466 -8.38 -30.18 -5.47
CA GLY A 466 -8.77 -29.93 -6.87
C GLY A 466 -7.85 -28.93 -7.56
N ILE A 467 -7.97 -28.82 -8.88
CA ILE A 467 -7.36 -27.74 -9.67
C ILE A 467 -8.50 -26.89 -10.21
N ASN A 468 -8.60 -25.68 -9.74
CA ASN A 468 -9.71 -24.79 -10.07
C ASN A 468 -9.20 -23.40 -10.41
N ILE A 469 -9.87 -22.71 -11.33
CA ILE A 469 -9.62 -21.31 -11.66
C ILE A 469 -10.90 -20.51 -11.43
N VAL A 470 -10.79 -19.42 -10.68
CA VAL A 470 -11.85 -18.43 -10.50
C VAL A 470 -11.27 -17.07 -10.86
N SER A 471 -11.81 -16.41 -11.88
CA SER A 471 -11.22 -15.18 -12.41
C SER A 471 -12.28 -14.16 -12.85
N GLY A 472 -12.01 -12.88 -12.61
CA GLY A 472 -12.78 -11.75 -13.16
C GLY A 472 -14.20 -11.61 -12.63
N ILE A 473 -14.48 -12.08 -11.41
CA ILE A 473 -15.81 -12.05 -10.80
C ILE A 473 -15.81 -11.39 -9.42
N GLY A 474 -16.94 -10.85 -9.03
CA GLY A 474 -17.25 -10.47 -7.66
C GLY A 474 -17.97 -11.57 -6.89
N LEU A 475 -17.63 -11.74 -5.62
CA LEU A 475 -18.34 -12.60 -4.67
C LEU A 475 -19.01 -11.71 -3.63
N ASN A 476 -20.34 -11.74 -3.58
CA ASN A 476 -21.14 -10.80 -2.80
C ASN A 476 -22.02 -11.57 -1.80
N THR A 477 -21.65 -11.52 -0.53
CA THR A 477 -22.39 -12.15 0.55
C THR A 477 -23.51 -11.28 1.11
N SER A 478 -23.72 -10.09 0.56
CA SER A 478 -24.66 -9.10 1.11
C SER A 478 -24.34 -8.74 2.56
N GLY A 479 -25.24 -8.12 3.31
CA GLY A 479 -24.97 -7.61 4.65
C GLY A 479 -25.56 -8.44 5.82
N MET A 480 -26.63 -9.19 5.59
CA MET A 480 -27.40 -9.86 6.66
C MET A 480 -27.40 -11.39 6.51
N ASN A 481 -26.22 -11.97 6.42
CA ASN A 481 -26.02 -13.42 6.30
C ASN A 481 -24.93 -13.88 7.28
N PRO A 482 -25.25 -14.06 8.57
CA PRO A 482 -24.25 -14.22 9.63
C PRO A 482 -23.38 -15.48 9.49
N ARG A 483 -23.82 -16.50 8.76
CA ARG A 483 -23.03 -17.70 8.50
C ARG A 483 -22.16 -17.61 7.24
N ALA A 484 -22.28 -16.53 6.47
CA ALA A 484 -21.63 -16.45 5.17
C ALA A 484 -20.09 -16.38 5.28
N VAL A 485 -19.45 -17.10 4.36
CA VAL A 485 -18.07 -16.98 3.91
C VAL A 485 -18.14 -16.75 2.40
N ALA A 486 -17.48 -15.73 1.85
CA ALA A 486 -17.63 -15.49 0.43
C ALA A 486 -16.96 -16.58 -0.42
N ALA A 487 -15.75 -17.01 -0.05
CA ALA A 487 -15.11 -18.16 -0.68
C ALA A 487 -14.40 -19.05 0.36
N LYS A 488 -14.66 -20.36 0.30
CA LYS A 488 -13.87 -21.37 1.00
C LYS A 488 -13.02 -22.12 -0.01
N TRP A 489 -11.72 -21.96 0.09
CA TRP A 489 -10.75 -22.44 -0.88
C TRP A 489 -9.94 -23.59 -0.32
N MET A 490 -10.14 -24.79 -0.89
CA MET A 490 -9.42 -26.01 -0.53
C MET A 490 -8.68 -26.61 -1.74
N ALA A 491 -8.72 -25.92 -2.88
CA ALA A 491 -8.06 -26.35 -4.11
C ALA A 491 -6.52 -26.27 -3.98
N GLY A 492 -5.83 -27.17 -4.68
CA GLY A 492 -4.39 -27.38 -4.51
C GLY A 492 -3.51 -26.32 -5.23
N GLU A 493 -2.19 -26.51 -5.14
CA GLU A 493 -1.15 -25.53 -5.52
C GLU A 493 -1.16 -25.08 -6.99
N LYS A 494 -1.83 -25.82 -7.89
CA LYS A 494 -1.97 -25.47 -9.32
C LYS A 494 -3.23 -24.68 -9.63
N SER A 495 -3.99 -24.32 -8.60
CA SER A 495 -5.24 -23.55 -8.73
C SER A 495 -4.97 -22.05 -8.74
N MET A 496 -5.93 -21.26 -9.21
CA MET A 496 -5.82 -19.81 -9.26
C MET A 496 -7.12 -19.11 -8.92
N MET A 497 -7.00 -18.05 -8.11
CA MET A 497 -8.00 -16.99 -7.98
C MET A 497 -7.38 -15.69 -8.49
N ASN A 498 -8.01 -15.03 -9.48
CA ASN A 498 -7.45 -13.86 -10.14
C ASN A 498 -8.52 -12.81 -10.44
N ASP A 499 -8.21 -11.52 -10.22
CA ASP A 499 -9.14 -10.41 -10.47
C ASP A 499 -10.50 -10.67 -9.80
N VAL A 500 -10.47 -11.06 -8.51
CA VAL A 500 -11.66 -11.35 -7.72
C VAL A 500 -11.87 -10.30 -6.65
N ARG A 501 -13.08 -9.76 -6.61
CA ARG A 501 -13.49 -8.82 -5.59
C ARG A 501 -14.46 -9.46 -4.60
N PHE A 502 -14.17 -9.31 -3.32
CA PHE A 502 -15.11 -9.59 -2.24
C PHE A 502 -15.94 -8.34 -1.96
N THR A 503 -17.21 -8.37 -2.32
CA THR A 503 -18.06 -7.18 -2.38
C THR A 503 -18.43 -6.67 -1.00
N GLY A 504 -18.18 -5.40 -0.80
CA GLY A 504 -18.44 -4.61 0.39
C GLY A 504 -17.71 -3.28 0.28
N GLY A 505 -17.93 -2.32 1.16
CA GLY A 505 -17.28 -1.03 1.08
C GLY A 505 -17.59 -0.23 -0.18
N HIS A 506 -16.65 0.59 -0.62
CA HIS A 506 -16.79 1.48 -1.78
C HIS A 506 -16.45 0.82 -3.12
N GLY A 507 -16.76 1.50 -4.22
CA GLY A 507 -16.43 1.05 -5.57
C GLY A 507 -17.32 -0.07 -6.11
N THR A 508 -18.50 -0.30 -5.55
CA THR A 508 -19.50 -1.26 -6.02
C THR A 508 -20.64 -0.54 -6.72
N TYR A 509 -21.08 -1.08 -7.86
CA TYR A 509 -22.15 -0.49 -8.65
C TYR A 509 -23.16 -1.57 -9.08
N ASP A 510 -24.45 -1.18 -9.20
CA ASP A 510 -25.47 -2.05 -9.78
C ASP A 510 -25.35 -2.08 -11.31
N LEU A 511 -26.14 -2.95 -11.97
CA LEU A 511 -26.14 -3.07 -13.43
C LEU A 511 -26.64 -1.81 -14.17
N LYS A 512 -27.15 -0.82 -13.45
CA LYS A 512 -27.55 0.50 -14.01
C LYS A 512 -26.49 1.57 -13.75
N GLY A 513 -25.31 1.19 -13.25
CA GLY A 513 -24.23 2.11 -12.93
C GLY A 513 -24.50 3.01 -11.73
N ARG A 514 -25.46 2.67 -10.86
CA ARG A 514 -25.68 3.39 -9.61
C ARG A 514 -24.79 2.83 -8.54
N GLU A 515 -24.16 3.70 -7.77
CA GLU A 515 -23.36 3.28 -6.62
C GLU A 515 -24.22 2.51 -5.62
N VAL A 516 -23.76 1.31 -5.27
CA VAL A 516 -24.38 0.47 -4.26
C VAL A 516 -23.50 0.56 -3.01
N ARG A 517 -24.03 1.14 -1.97
CA ARG A 517 -23.37 1.20 -0.67
C ARG A 517 -23.85 0.06 0.19
N VAL A 518 -22.95 -0.44 1.01
CA VAL A 518 -23.30 -1.42 2.03
C VAL A 518 -24.03 -0.73 3.18
N TYR A 519 -24.71 -1.46 4.04
CA TYR A 519 -25.56 -0.91 5.10
C TYR A 519 -24.85 0.06 6.05
N ASN A 520 -23.59 -0.16 6.30
CA ASN A 520 -22.82 0.64 7.24
C ASN A 520 -22.20 1.89 6.62
N ASP A 521 -22.31 2.10 5.32
CA ASP A 521 -21.93 3.32 4.61
C ASP A 521 -20.50 3.82 4.98
N ASN A 522 -19.56 2.91 5.19
CA ASN A 522 -18.18 3.20 5.61
C ASN A 522 -18.06 4.08 6.87
N ARG A 523 -18.98 3.93 7.82
CA ARG A 523 -18.96 4.68 9.07
C ARG A 523 -19.00 3.79 10.29
N THR A 524 -18.49 2.66 10.22
CA THR A 524 -18.94 1.54 11.00
C THR A 524 -18.32 1.41 12.34
N ALA A 525 -17.11 1.82 12.51
CA ALA A 525 -16.37 1.58 13.72
C ALA A 525 -16.56 2.65 14.79
N ASP A 526 -17.69 3.33 14.80
CA ASP A 526 -17.96 4.44 15.70
C ASP A 526 -18.73 4.06 16.96
N GLY A 527 -18.90 2.78 17.24
CA GLY A 527 -19.56 2.31 18.47
C GLY A 527 -21.08 2.39 18.46
N ILE A 528 -21.70 2.57 17.31
CA ILE A 528 -23.17 2.49 17.21
C ILE A 528 -23.63 1.04 17.36
N PRO A 529 -24.34 0.66 18.46
CA PRO A 529 -24.54 -0.74 18.81
C PRO A 529 -25.51 -1.50 17.92
N TYR A 530 -26.28 -0.82 17.09
CA TYR A 530 -27.19 -1.46 16.13
C TYR A 530 -26.67 -1.47 14.69
N ARG A 531 -25.43 -1.04 14.45
CA ARG A 531 -24.81 -1.23 13.15
C ARG A 531 -24.54 -2.71 12.88
N LYS A 532 -24.72 -3.09 11.63
CA LYS A 532 -24.61 -4.48 11.19
C LYS A 532 -23.26 -4.76 10.53
N TRP A 533 -22.20 -4.27 11.07
CA TRP A 533 -20.85 -4.56 10.60
C TRP A 533 -20.26 -5.73 11.39
N ASP A 534 -19.29 -6.42 10.82
CA ASP A 534 -18.66 -7.59 11.41
C ASP A 534 -19.70 -8.65 11.83
N THR A 535 -20.66 -8.89 10.96
CA THR A 535 -21.75 -9.86 11.22
C THR A 535 -21.60 -11.14 10.42
N GLN A 536 -20.54 -11.30 9.67
CA GLN A 536 -20.24 -12.48 8.85
C GLN A 536 -18.89 -13.07 9.23
N ASN A 537 -18.57 -14.22 8.68
CA ASN A 537 -17.27 -14.86 8.82
C ASN A 537 -16.24 -14.16 7.90
N TRP A 538 -15.42 -14.91 7.19
CA TRP A 538 -14.30 -14.37 6.40
C TRP A 538 -14.71 -14.12 4.94
N SER A 539 -14.07 -13.18 4.29
CA SER A 539 -14.25 -13.00 2.83
C SER A 539 -13.59 -14.16 2.07
N LEU A 540 -12.30 -14.40 2.27
CA LEU A 540 -11.59 -15.54 1.68
C LEU A 540 -11.03 -16.42 2.79
N TRP A 541 -11.52 -17.65 2.86
CA TRP A 541 -11.03 -18.67 3.77
C TRP A 541 -10.31 -19.77 3.00
N ILE A 542 -8.97 -19.81 3.11
CA ILE A 542 -8.13 -20.85 2.52
C ILE A 542 -7.80 -21.85 3.62
N THR A 543 -8.17 -23.11 3.44
CA THR A 543 -8.05 -24.12 4.51
C THR A 543 -7.92 -25.53 3.96
N ASN A 544 -7.74 -26.51 4.86
CA ASN A 544 -7.71 -27.94 4.54
C ASN A 544 -6.79 -28.31 3.37
N GLY A 545 -5.57 -27.78 3.38
CA GLY A 545 -4.58 -28.02 2.34
C GLY A 545 -4.80 -27.18 1.07
N GLY A 546 -5.61 -26.14 1.15
CA GLY A 546 -5.77 -25.17 0.07
C GLY A 546 -4.49 -24.39 -0.20
N GLY A 547 -4.22 -24.10 -1.47
CA GLY A 547 -3.04 -23.36 -1.94
C GLY A 547 -3.27 -22.82 -3.34
N GLY A 548 -2.17 -22.50 -4.05
CA GLY A 548 -2.23 -22.00 -5.41
C GLY A 548 -1.86 -20.52 -5.54
N THR A 549 -2.32 -19.89 -6.61
CA THR A 549 -2.02 -18.51 -6.97
C THR A 549 -3.23 -17.62 -6.72
N PHE A 550 -3.04 -16.57 -5.91
CA PHE A 550 -4.03 -15.55 -5.63
C PHE A 550 -3.49 -14.23 -6.15
N LYS A 551 -4.10 -13.67 -7.19
CA LYS A 551 -3.56 -12.51 -7.90
C LYS A 551 -4.64 -11.43 -8.08
N ASP A 552 -4.29 -10.17 -7.85
CA ASP A 552 -5.20 -9.02 -7.95
C ASP A 552 -6.53 -9.26 -7.21
N ILE A 553 -6.42 -9.51 -5.91
CA ILE A 553 -7.57 -9.74 -5.02
C ILE A 553 -7.84 -8.47 -4.21
N TRP A 554 -9.10 -8.06 -4.16
CA TRP A 554 -9.52 -6.95 -3.34
C TRP A 554 -10.69 -7.32 -2.42
N ALA A 555 -10.50 -7.12 -1.12
CA ALA A 555 -11.49 -7.45 -0.08
C ALA A 555 -11.83 -6.21 0.77
N PRO A 556 -12.67 -5.28 0.29
CA PRO A 556 -13.14 -4.14 1.09
C PRO A 556 -14.52 -4.45 1.69
N ASN A 557 -14.65 -5.55 2.44
CA ASN A 557 -15.95 -6.00 2.97
C ASN A 557 -16.08 -5.78 4.49
N PRO A 558 -16.66 -4.66 4.95
CA PRO A 558 -16.79 -4.34 6.37
C PRO A 558 -17.75 -5.26 7.15
N TYR A 559 -18.48 -6.16 6.50
CA TYR A 559 -19.31 -7.15 7.18
C TYR A 559 -18.56 -8.40 7.60
N ALA A 560 -17.47 -8.73 6.93
CA ALA A 560 -16.66 -9.88 7.28
C ALA A 560 -15.74 -9.57 8.48
N SER A 561 -15.54 -10.56 9.35
CA SER A 561 -14.65 -10.44 10.50
C SER A 561 -13.17 -10.35 10.10
N ALA A 562 -12.82 -10.93 8.96
CA ALA A 562 -11.52 -10.74 8.30
C ALA A 562 -11.64 -10.83 6.77
N GLY A 563 -10.74 -10.15 6.06
CA GLY A 563 -10.67 -10.23 4.60
C GLY A 563 -10.05 -11.53 4.12
N LEU A 564 -8.93 -11.92 4.74
CA LEU A 564 -8.22 -13.16 4.43
C LEU A 564 -8.04 -14.00 5.71
N PHE A 565 -8.43 -15.26 5.64
CA PHE A 565 -8.06 -16.24 6.64
C PHE A 565 -7.43 -17.45 5.95
N VAL A 566 -6.14 -17.67 6.17
CA VAL A 566 -5.42 -18.88 5.75
C VAL A 566 -5.23 -19.76 6.96
N SER A 567 -5.70 -20.99 6.91
CA SER A 567 -5.60 -21.91 8.05
C SER A 567 -5.30 -23.34 7.60
N ASP A 568 -4.64 -24.10 8.47
CA ASP A 568 -4.49 -25.56 8.36
C ASP A 568 -4.02 -26.01 6.97
N THR A 569 -2.97 -25.35 6.43
CA THR A 569 -2.42 -25.70 5.12
C THR A 569 -0.91 -25.71 5.11
N GLN A 570 -0.36 -26.78 4.52
CA GLN A 570 1.05 -26.94 4.20
C GLN A 570 1.32 -26.81 2.69
N ALA A 571 0.24 -26.75 1.90
CA ALA A 571 0.32 -26.58 0.46
C ALA A 571 0.90 -25.21 0.11
N GLY A 572 1.73 -25.15 -0.92
CA GLY A 572 2.33 -23.90 -1.39
C GLY A 572 1.27 -22.92 -1.89
N GLY A 573 1.31 -21.71 -1.33
CA GLY A 573 0.46 -20.59 -1.74
C GLY A 573 1.30 -19.40 -2.20
N ARG A 574 0.78 -18.65 -3.17
CA ARG A 574 1.38 -17.43 -3.70
C ARG A 574 0.34 -16.33 -3.80
N ILE A 575 0.65 -15.20 -3.22
CA ILE A 575 -0.14 -13.97 -3.39
C ILE A 575 0.67 -13.02 -4.26
N TYR A 576 0.06 -12.55 -5.34
CA TYR A 576 0.58 -11.50 -6.21
C TYR A 576 -0.37 -10.32 -6.18
N ILE A 577 -0.02 -9.30 -5.39
CA ILE A 577 -0.83 -8.15 -5.01
C ILE A 577 -2.23 -8.51 -4.45
N MET A 578 -2.42 -8.15 -3.21
CA MET A 578 -3.71 -8.28 -2.53
C MET A 578 -3.97 -7.05 -1.68
N SER A 579 -5.16 -6.48 -1.82
CA SER A 579 -5.61 -5.36 -1.02
C SER A 579 -6.75 -5.81 -0.11
N ILE A 580 -6.59 -5.61 1.19
CA ILE A 580 -7.57 -5.98 2.20
C ILE A 580 -7.86 -4.74 3.04
N GLU A 581 -9.14 -4.36 3.12
CA GLU A 581 -9.55 -3.07 3.64
C GLU A 581 -10.87 -3.17 4.42
N HIS A 582 -11.04 -2.30 5.40
CA HIS A 582 -12.32 -2.06 6.07
C HIS A 582 -12.86 -3.19 6.95
N HIS A 583 -11.99 -4.06 7.46
CA HIS A 583 -12.43 -5.08 8.41
C HIS A 583 -12.32 -4.58 9.86
N VAL A 584 -13.14 -5.14 10.73
CA VAL A 584 -13.26 -4.63 12.10
C VAL A 584 -12.30 -5.33 13.06
N ARG A 585 -11.99 -6.61 12.82
CA ARG A 585 -11.14 -7.40 13.73
C ARG A 585 -9.77 -7.66 13.14
N ASN A 586 -9.71 -8.17 11.91
CA ASN A 586 -8.46 -8.47 11.23
C ASN A 586 -8.59 -8.17 9.74
N GLU A 587 -7.52 -7.67 9.14
CA GLU A 587 -7.45 -7.70 7.68
C GLU A 587 -7.04 -9.09 7.21
N ALA A 588 -5.92 -9.64 7.70
CA ALA A 588 -5.42 -10.96 7.31
C ALA A 588 -4.96 -11.80 8.51
N ILE A 589 -5.26 -13.11 8.46
CA ILE A 589 -4.87 -14.09 9.46
C ILE A 589 -4.19 -15.28 8.77
N PHE A 590 -3.03 -15.72 9.31
CA PHE A 590 -2.35 -16.95 8.94
C PHE A 590 -2.22 -17.82 10.22
N ASP A 591 -2.84 -18.99 10.25
CA ASP A 591 -2.82 -19.87 11.41
C ASP A 591 -2.59 -21.33 10.99
N HIS A 592 -1.52 -21.96 11.47
CA HIS A 592 -1.05 -23.29 11.04
C HIS A 592 -0.76 -23.37 9.52
N VAL A 593 0.01 -22.39 9.03
CA VAL A 593 0.34 -22.23 7.60
C VAL A 593 1.83 -22.39 7.37
N SER A 594 2.20 -23.04 6.26
CA SER A 594 3.60 -23.12 5.83
C SER A 594 3.76 -23.04 4.31
N ASN A 595 4.98 -22.63 3.89
CA ASN A 595 5.40 -22.61 2.48
C ASN A 595 4.69 -21.57 1.61
N TRP A 596 4.37 -20.40 2.16
CA TRP A 596 3.71 -19.33 1.42
C TRP A 596 4.69 -18.24 0.99
N ARG A 597 4.36 -17.59 -0.13
CA ARG A 597 5.08 -16.45 -0.69
C ARG A 597 4.08 -15.33 -1.00
N ILE A 598 4.22 -14.22 -0.32
CA ILE A 598 3.31 -13.08 -0.41
C ILE A 598 4.07 -11.92 -1.04
N TYR A 599 3.68 -11.53 -2.24
CA TYR A 599 4.26 -10.43 -3.00
C TYR A 599 3.23 -9.32 -3.13
N GLY A 600 3.41 -8.25 -2.32
CA GLY A 600 2.50 -7.11 -2.27
C GLY A 600 1.22 -7.39 -1.50
N LEU A 601 1.26 -7.09 -0.20
CA LEU A 601 0.09 -7.15 0.66
C LEU A 601 -0.18 -5.77 1.23
N GLN A 602 -1.32 -5.20 0.87
CA GLN A 602 -1.83 -3.95 1.39
C GLN A 602 -2.90 -4.24 2.44
N LEU A 603 -2.76 -3.61 3.59
CA LEU A 603 -3.66 -3.73 4.75
C LEU A 603 -4.04 -2.32 5.17
N GLU A 604 -5.28 -1.90 4.90
CA GLU A 604 -5.72 -0.53 5.10
C GLU A 604 -6.82 -0.43 6.14
N GLU A 605 -6.60 0.43 7.14
CA GLU A 605 -7.60 0.84 8.11
C GLU A 605 -8.10 2.25 7.81
N GLU A 606 -9.41 2.40 7.70
CA GLU A 606 -10.10 3.68 7.60
C GLU A 606 -11.11 3.88 8.74
N SER A 607 -11.76 5.02 8.76
CA SER A 607 -12.76 5.39 9.77
C SER A 607 -13.98 4.48 9.87
N GLY A 608 -14.16 3.62 8.88
CA GLY A 608 -15.28 2.69 8.85
C GLY A 608 -15.05 1.42 9.66
N GLU A 609 -13.79 1.08 9.89
CA GLU A 609 -13.38 -0.15 10.59
C GLU A 609 -13.32 0.07 12.10
N GLY A 610 -12.98 -0.90 12.84
CA GLY A 610 -12.75 -0.77 14.26
C GLY A 610 -11.43 -0.04 14.56
N PRO A 611 -11.36 0.80 15.58
CA PRO A 611 -10.09 1.33 16.06
C PRO A 611 -9.18 0.22 16.60
N HIS A 612 -9.65 -1.02 16.60
CA HIS A 612 -9.02 -2.20 17.18
C HIS A 612 -8.76 -3.29 16.12
N CYS A 613 -8.81 -2.98 14.84
CA CYS A 613 -8.44 -3.92 13.80
C CYS A 613 -6.95 -4.28 13.91
N LEU A 614 -6.63 -5.57 13.94
CA LEU A 614 -5.27 -6.08 13.81
C LEU A 614 -5.02 -6.40 12.34
N PRO A 615 -4.18 -5.62 11.62
CA PRO A 615 -4.03 -5.83 10.19
C PRO A 615 -3.51 -7.22 9.82
N LEU A 616 -2.45 -7.70 10.51
CA LEU A 616 -1.89 -9.02 10.20
C LEU A 616 -1.61 -9.84 11.48
N ASP A 617 -2.25 -10.99 11.58
CA ASP A 617 -2.04 -11.95 12.67
C ASP A 617 -1.45 -13.26 12.12
N ILE A 618 -0.27 -13.65 12.61
CA ILE A 618 0.44 -14.85 12.15
C ILE A 618 0.71 -15.75 13.36
N ARG A 619 0.09 -16.92 13.36
CA ARG A 619 0.17 -17.86 14.47
C ARG A 619 0.56 -19.26 13.99
N ASN A 620 1.34 -19.99 14.78
CA ASN A 620 1.64 -21.41 14.57
C ASN A 620 2.16 -21.71 13.14
N SER A 621 2.85 -20.78 12.52
CA SER A 621 3.16 -20.78 11.09
C SER A 621 4.65 -20.75 10.82
N ASN A 622 5.07 -21.22 9.63
CA ASN A 622 6.50 -21.24 9.31
C ASN A 622 6.78 -21.16 7.80
N ASN A 623 8.01 -20.76 7.47
CA ASN A 623 8.49 -20.65 6.09
C ASN A 623 7.59 -19.78 5.21
N ILE A 624 7.33 -18.55 5.66
CA ILE A 624 6.51 -17.59 4.93
C ILE A 624 7.36 -16.37 4.55
N LEU A 625 7.35 -16.01 3.28
CA LEU A 625 7.95 -14.76 2.78
C LEU A 625 6.88 -13.71 2.58
N PHE A 626 7.11 -12.54 3.14
CA PHE A 626 6.37 -11.31 2.87
C PHE A 626 7.30 -10.32 2.16
N ALA A 627 7.06 -10.05 0.89
CA ALA A 627 7.78 -9.06 0.10
C ALA A 627 6.87 -7.86 -0.17
N ASN A 628 7.34 -6.67 0.16
CA ASN A 628 6.61 -5.41 0.08
C ASN A 628 5.23 -5.50 0.77
N THR A 629 5.24 -5.56 2.09
CA THR A 629 4.02 -5.52 2.91
C THR A 629 3.79 -4.11 3.44
N PHE A 630 2.57 -3.65 3.31
CA PHE A 630 2.19 -2.30 3.60
C PHE A 630 0.96 -2.25 4.52
N SER A 631 1.11 -1.69 5.72
CA SER A 631 0.01 -1.49 6.66
C SER A 631 -0.14 -0.02 6.98
N TYR A 632 -1.34 0.53 6.82
CA TYR A 632 -1.56 1.94 7.06
C TYR A 632 -2.93 2.26 7.64
N ARG A 633 -2.94 3.36 8.39
CA ARG A 633 -4.12 3.93 9.01
C ARG A 633 -4.38 5.28 8.37
N VAL A 634 -5.47 5.40 7.67
CA VAL A 634 -5.79 6.61 6.92
C VAL A 634 -6.90 7.42 7.59
N SER A 635 -7.88 7.85 6.84
CA SER A 635 -8.86 8.86 7.25
C SER A 635 -9.55 8.55 8.58
N ARG A 636 -9.57 9.54 9.45
CA ARG A 636 -10.36 9.55 10.70
C ARG A 636 -10.02 8.48 11.74
N MET A 637 -8.88 7.83 11.63
CA MET A 637 -8.38 6.94 12.68
C MET A 637 -7.83 7.80 13.83
N THR A 638 -8.51 7.79 14.95
CA THR A 638 -8.24 8.68 16.09
C THR A 638 -7.92 7.94 17.38
N THR A 639 -7.64 6.65 17.32
CA THR A 639 -7.30 5.80 18.47
C THR A 639 -5.96 5.11 18.24
N PRO A 640 -5.03 5.15 19.19
CA PRO A 640 -3.80 4.38 19.12
C PRO A 640 -4.07 2.87 19.07
N TYR A 641 -3.22 2.13 18.35
CA TYR A 641 -3.26 0.67 18.33
C TYR A 641 -1.85 0.08 18.51
N PRO A 642 -1.69 -1.02 19.27
CA PRO A 642 -0.37 -1.44 19.73
C PRO A 642 0.55 -2.00 18.63
N TYR A 643 0.04 -2.61 17.56
CA TYR A 643 0.88 -3.19 16.50
C TYR A 643 0.14 -3.39 15.18
N ALA A 644 0.88 -3.30 14.08
CA ALA A 644 0.35 -3.62 12.75
C ALA A 644 0.41 -5.12 12.45
N ILE A 645 1.46 -5.80 12.89
CA ILE A 645 1.67 -7.23 12.71
C ILE A 645 1.87 -7.85 14.08
N ARG A 646 1.13 -8.94 14.36
CA ARG A 646 1.35 -9.78 15.52
C ARG A 646 1.81 -11.14 15.07
N THR A 647 2.88 -11.65 15.69
CA THR A 647 3.35 -13.02 15.50
C THR A 647 3.27 -13.79 16.81
N GLU A 648 2.99 -15.08 16.74
CA GLU A 648 2.93 -15.97 17.89
C GLU A 648 3.31 -17.39 17.48
N ASN A 649 4.18 -18.05 18.24
CA ASN A 649 4.57 -19.44 18.01
C ASN A 649 4.91 -19.75 16.53
N SER A 650 5.63 -18.83 15.88
CA SER A 650 5.93 -18.88 14.45
C SER A 650 7.43 -18.76 14.20
N LYS A 651 7.94 -19.35 13.12
CA LYS A 651 9.36 -19.34 12.78
C LYS A 651 9.58 -19.20 11.28
N ASP A 652 10.80 -18.82 10.90
CA ASP A 652 11.18 -18.68 9.50
C ASP A 652 10.19 -17.77 8.74
N LEU A 653 9.78 -16.65 9.37
CA LEU A 653 9.03 -15.61 8.73
C LEU A 653 10.01 -14.57 8.19
N TYR A 654 9.97 -14.34 6.89
CA TYR A 654 10.90 -13.47 6.17
C TYR A 654 10.16 -12.22 5.67
N PHE A 655 10.45 -11.06 6.25
CA PHE A 655 9.94 -9.78 5.77
C PHE A 655 11.02 -9.09 4.95
N ARG A 656 10.70 -8.77 3.70
CA ARG A 656 11.57 -8.08 2.75
C ARG A 656 10.81 -6.87 2.18
N GLY A 657 11.06 -5.71 2.76
CA GLY A 657 10.26 -4.53 2.48
C GLY A 657 8.98 -4.50 3.31
N LEU A 658 9.09 -3.94 4.51
CA LEU A 658 7.96 -3.76 5.42
C LEU A 658 7.78 -2.27 5.69
N ARG A 659 6.54 -1.79 5.59
CA ARG A 659 6.23 -0.39 5.76
C ARG A 659 4.95 -0.18 6.56
N THR A 660 5.00 0.73 7.54
CA THR A 660 3.82 1.22 8.25
C THR A 660 3.71 2.73 8.16
N TYR A 661 2.47 3.24 8.04
CA TYR A 661 2.29 4.66 7.88
C TYR A 661 0.88 5.11 8.32
N THR A 662 0.72 6.41 8.53
CA THR A 662 -0.57 7.00 8.86
C THR A 662 -0.71 8.40 8.28
N TRP A 663 -1.93 8.80 7.93
CA TRP A 663 -2.28 10.18 7.63
C TRP A 663 -2.70 10.97 8.87
N THR A 664 -2.88 10.30 9.99
CA THR A 664 -3.17 10.91 11.28
C THR A 664 -1.95 10.81 12.19
N LYS A 665 -2.01 11.31 13.40
CA LYS A 665 -0.94 11.11 14.39
C LYS A 665 -1.03 9.76 15.12
N TYR A 666 -2.01 8.92 14.81
CA TYR A 666 -2.30 7.66 15.48
C TYR A 666 -1.71 6.47 14.75
N LEU A 667 -0.41 6.49 14.53
CA LEU A 667 0.34 5.35 14.02
C LEU A 667 0.27 4.16 15.00
N PHE A 668 0.50 2.95 14.50
CA PHE A 668 0.78 1.78 15.33
C PHE A 668 1.97 2.02 16.26
N ASP A 669 1.92 1.52 17.49
CA ASP A 669 3.06 1.62 18.41
C ASP A 669 4.23 0.79 17.91
N ASN A 670 3.95 -0.42 17.45
CA ASN A 670 4.92 -1.32 16.85
C ASN A 670 4.52 -1.69 15.42
N THR A 671 5.48 -1.71 14.54
CA THR A 671 5.30 -2.25 13.18
C THR A 671 5.05 -3.76 13.24
N LEU A 672 5.79 -4.46 14.11
CA LEU A 672 5.60 -5.88 14.42
C LEU A 672 5.74 -6.11 15.92
N TYR A 673 4.93 -6.99 16.47
CA TYR A 673 5.04 -7.48 17.85
C TYR A 673 5.03 -9.01 17.87
N ASP A 674 6.07 -9.60 18.42
CA ASP A 674 6.11 -11.05 18.64
C ASP A 674 5.64 -11.39 20.06
N ALA A 675 4.46 -12.03 20.14
CA ALA A 675 3.84 -12.36 21.41
C ALA A 675 4.61 -13.44 22.20
N GLY A 676 5.37 -14.31 21.51
CA GLY A 676 6.18 -15.34 22.13
C GLY A 676 7.37 -14.78 22.90
N SER A 677 8.11 -13.86 22.31
CA SER A 677 9.26 -13.20 22.95
C SER A 677 8.89 -11.94 23.74
N GLY A 678 7.74 -11.33 23.47
CA GLY A 678 7.35 -10.03 24.03
C GLY A 678 8.06 -8.85 23.38
N ILE A 679 8.75 -9.04 22.25
CA ILE A 679 9.55 -8.01 21.57
C ILE A 679 8.68 -7.23 20.57
N GLY A 680 8.75 -5.90 20.64
CA GLY A 680 8.14 -4.98 19.70
C GLY A 680 9.17 -4.34 18.77
N ILE A 681 8.89 -4.39 17.47
CA ILE A 681 9.67 -3.75 16.40
C ILE A 681 9.01 -2.44 16.04
N ARG A 682 9.70 -1.31 16.24
CA ARG A 682 9.09 0.02 16.11
C ARG A 682 9.39 0.80 14.83
N PRO A 683 10.60 0.68 14.23
CA PRO A 683 10.86 1.33 12.95
C PRO A 683 9.78 1.04 11.92
N ARG A 684 9.43 2.06 11.17
CA ARG A 684 8.29 2.03 10.23
C ARG A 684 8.65 1.45 8.87
N GLU A 685 9.90 1.56 8.51
CA GLU A 685 10.46 1.19 7.22
C GLU A 685 11.57 0.17 7.47
N ILE A 686 11.38 -1.06 7.05
CA ILE A 686 12.32 -2.16 7.32
C ILE A 686 12.58 -2.92 6.01
N ALA A 687 13.82 -2.89 5.55
CA ALA A 687 14.21 -3.61 4.34
C ALA A 687 14.31 -5.13 4.59
N TYR A 688 14.79 -5.53 5.77
CA TYR A 688 15.13 -6.92 6.05
C TYR A 688 14.87 -7.27 7.51
N LEU A 689 13.99 -8.23 7.76
CA LEU A 689 13.68 -8.76 9.07
C LEU A 689 13.35 -10.25 8.96
N ASN A 690 13.99 -11.07 9.79
CA ASN A 690 13.63 -12.46 10.00
C ASN A 690 13.02 -12.61 11.39
N VAL A 691 11.86 -13.27 11.48
CA VAL A 691 11.17 -13.51 12.75
C VAL A 691 11.16 -15.00 13.04
N THR A 692 11.65 -15.34 14.21
CA THR A 692 11.51 -16.65 14.82
C THR A 692 11.12 -16.42 16.26
N SER A 693 9.93 -16.81 16.67
CA SER A 693 9.45 -16.69 18.03
C SER A 693 10.35 -17.50 18.97
N ILE A 694 11.00 -16.79 19.89
CA ILE A 694 11.86 -17.39 20.93
C ILE A 694 11.13 -17.19 22.27
N GLU A 695 11.13 -18.19 23.13
CA GLU A 695 10.50 -18.05 24.44
C GLU A 695 11.19 -16.97 25.27
N ASN A 696 10.39 -16.03 25.69
CA ASN A 696 10.55 -14.97 26.70
C ASN A 696 11.97 -14.39 26.91
N GLN A 697 12.27 -13.28 26.26
CA GLN A 697 13.39 -12.40 26.55
C GLN A 697 12.93 -10.95 26.78
N SER A 698 11.96 -10.71 27.66
CA SER A 698 11.54 -9.34 27.97
C SER A 698 12.70 -8.59 28.67
N SER A 699 13.27 -7.62 27.97
CA SER A 699 14.16 -6.63 28.59
C SER A 699 13.32 -5.71 29.48
N LYS A 700 13.90 -5.33 30.64
CA LYS A 700 13.27 -4.31 31.47
C LYS A 700 13.41 -2.96 30.77
N PRO A 701 12.31 -2.18 30.62
CA PRO A 701 12.41 -0.86 29.98
C PRO A 701 13.34 0.08 30.73
N ASP A 702 14.03 0.95 30.00
CA ASP A 702 15.00 1.91 30.54
C ASP A 702 14.33 3.03 31.36
N VAL A 703 13.01 3.14 31.34
CA VAL A 703 12.23 4.26 31.86
C VAL A 703 11.30 3.85 33.02
N GLU A 704 11.06 4.77 33.95
CA GLU A 704 10.07 4.63 35.02
C GLU A 704 8.71 5.15 34.54
N LYS A 705 7.63 4.36 34.72
CA LYS A 705 6.27 4.81 34.50
C LYS A 705 5.79 5.65 35.68
N LEU A 706 5.37 6.89 35.40
CA LEU A 706 4.84 7.83 36.41
C LEU A 706 3.33 7.79 36.51
N ALA A 707 2.63 7.70 35.36
CA ALA A 707 1.18 7.64 35.29
C ALA A 707 0.73 6.91 34.02
N ASP A 708 -0.51 6.42 33.99
CA ASP A 708 -1.18 5.80 32.86
C ASP A 708 -2.70 6.06 32.86
N GLY A 709 -3.43 5.39 31.97
CA GLY A 709 -4.89 5.51 31.87
C GLY A 709 -5.35 6.64 30.95
N PHE A 710 -4.46 7.23 30.18
CA PHE A 710 -4.78 8.23 29.15
C PHE A 710 -5.25 7.55 27.85
N ASP A 711 -5.83 8.35 26.93
CA ASP A 711 -6.10 7.86 25.58
C ASP A 711 -4.90 8.12 24.64
N PHE A 712 -4.46 9.38 24.58
CA PHE A 712 -3.29 9.78 23.78
C PHE A 712 -2.71 11.08 24.35
N ILE A 713 -1.57 10.97 25.04
CA ILE A 713 -0.90 12.15 25.61
C ILE A 713 0.18 12.70 24.69
N ASP A 714 0.28 14.03 24.61
CA ASP A 714 1.15 14.76 23.70
C ASP A 714 1.41 16.20 24.17
N GLY A 715 2.15 16.98 23.39
CA GLY A 715 2.26 18.43 23.52
C GLY A 715 2.85 18.93 24.84
N ALA A 716 3.80 18.17 25.39
CA ALA A 716 4.36 18.48 26.71
C ALA A 716 5.17 19.77 26.74
N THR A 717 5.07 20.50 27.85
CA THR A 717 5.88 21.67 28.20
C THR A 717 6.29 21.60 29.67
N ILE A 718 7.09 22.57 30.12
CA ILE A 718 7.65 22.57 31.47
C ILE A 718 7.48 23.96 32.10
N ASP A 719 7.08 24.04 33.36
CA ASP A 719 7.07 25.29 34.10
C ASP A 719 8.46 25.69 34.61
N HIS A 720 8.56 26.86 35.20
CA HIS A 720 9.82 27.38 35.77
C HIS A 720 10.35 26.55 36.95
N GLU A 721 9.48 25.80 37.63
CA GLU A 721 9.83 24.90 38.74
C GLU A 721 10.31 23.52 38.27
N GLY A 722 10.14 23.21 36.98
CA GLY A 722 10.52 21.93 36.41
C GLY A 722 9.43 20.88 36.36
N ASN A 723 8.17 21.27 36.60
CA ASN A 723 7.04 20.37 36.50
C ASN A 723 6.59 20.25 35.02
N PRO A 724 6.45 19.05 34.48
CA PRO A 724 5.90 18.86 33.15
C PRO A 724 4.37 19.01 33.12
N TYR A 725 3.89 19.66 32.08
CA TYR A 725 2.49 19.75 31.68
C TYR A 725 2.31 19.06 30.34
N PHE A 726 1.19 18.35 30.13
CA PHE A 726 0.89 17.64 28.90
C PHE A 726 -0.62 17.55 28.67
N ILE A 727 -1.01 17.25 27.46
CA ILE A 727 -2.41 17.12 27.04
C ILE A 727 -2.79 15.65 26.91
N ASP A 728 -4.04 15.30 27.28
CA ASP A 728 -4.74 14.11 26.78
C ASP A 728 -5.71 14.58 25.70
N TYR A 729 -5.32 14.36 24.45
CA TYR A 729 -5.92 15.00 23.30
C TYR A 729 -7.41 14.68 23.15
N LYS A 730 -7.80 13.41 23.22
CA LYS A 730 -9.18 12.95 23.03
C LYS A 730 -10.14 13.50 24.09
N TRP A 731 -9.69 13.53 25.33
CA TRP A 731 -10.47 13.99 26.46
C TRP A 731 -10.35 15.49 26.71
N GLN A 732 -9.60 16.20 25.86
CA GLN A 732 -9.45 17.67 25.93
C GLN A 732 -8.97 18.15 27.30
N ARG A 733 -8.08 17.37 27.93
CA ARG A 733 -7.56 17.59 29.29
C ARG A 733 -6.12 18.06 29.26
N ILE A 734 -5.79 18.90 30.22
CA ILE A 734 -4.41 19.31 30.51
C ILE A 734 -4.05 18.83 31.92
N TYR A 735 -2.94 18.12 32.00
CA TYR A 735 -2.38 17.58 33.23
C TYR A 735 -1.05 18.23 33.56
N LYS A 736 -0.71 18.24 34.88
CA LYS A 736 0.59 18.57 35.45
C LYS A 736 1.09 17.37 36.25
N TRP A 737 2.34 17.02 36.05
CA TRP A 737 3.02 16.15 37.02
C TRP A 737 3.80 17.00 38.00
N ASN A 738 3.39 17.02 39.27
CA ASN A 738 4.10 17.70 40.35
C ASN A 738 5.32 16.88 40.76
N VAL A 739 6.51 17.36 40.41
CA VAL A 739 7.74 16.63 40.62
C VAL A 739 8.08 16.45 42.12
N LEU A 740 7.80 17.44 42.93
CA LEU A 740 8.06 17.40 44.39
C LEU A 740 7.13 16.45 45.11
N GLN A 741 5.84 16.50 44.78
CA GLN A 741 4.80 15.68 45.40
C GLN A 741 4.66 14.30 44.76
N LYS A 742 5.32 14.05 43.60
CA LYS A 742 5.16 12.84 42.77
C LYS A 742 3.67 12.55 42.49
N LYS A 743 2.94 13.54 42.06
CA LYS A 743 1.49 13.48 41.89
C LYS A 743 1.04 14.03 40.55
N LEU A 744 0.10 13.34 39.92
CA LEU A 744 -0.61 13.81 38.76
C LEU A 744 -1.76 14.73 39.17
N GLU A 745 -1.85 15.88 38.55
CA GLU A 745 -2.87 16.90 38.80
C GLU A 745 -3.59 17.23 37.47
N LEU A 746 -4.93 17.21 37.47
CA LEU A 746 -5.75 17.72 36.38
C LEU A 746 -5.83 19.25 36.51
N ILE A 747 -5.34 19.97 35.50
CA ILE A 747 -5.37 21.43 35.51
C ILE A 747 -6.73 21.95 35.00
N CYS A 748 -7.16 21.45 33.82
CA CYS A 748 -8.46 21.80 33.27
C CYS A 748 -8.92 20.81 32.19
N GLU A 749 -10.23 20.89 31.90
CA GLU A 749 -10.87 20.35 30.71
C GLU A 749 -11.30 21.51 29.80
N LEU A 750 -11.14 21.39 28.51
CA LEU A 750 -11.43 22.45 27.55
C LEU A 750 -12.57 22.03 26.60
N PRO A 751 -13.43 22.99 26.17
CA PRO A 751 -14.43 22.71 25.13
C PRO A 751 -13.85 22.64 23.71
N VAL A 752 -12.54 22.71 23.58
CA VAL A 752 -11.76 22.69 22.34
C VAL A 752 -10.60 21.71 22.48
N TYR A 753 -10.07 21.23 21.35
CA TYR A 753 -8.97 20.26 21.36
C TYR A 753 -7.63 20.98 21.56
N PRO A 754 -6.93 20.79 22.70
CA PRO A 754 -5.58 21.29 22.86
C PRO A 754 -4.63 20.52 21.95
N VAL A 755 -3.68 21.21 21.32
CA VAL A 755 -2.73 20.63 20.37
C VAL A 755 -1.30 20.73 20.87
N SER A 756 -0.95 21.82 21.52
CA SER A 756 0.39 22.08 22.03
C SER A 756 0.34 23.04 23.21
N LEU A 757 1.29 22.93 24.11
CA LEU A 757 1.45 23.75 25.31
C LEU A 757 2.78 24.51 25.29
N SER A 758 2.79 25.68 25.90
CA SER A 758 3.98 26.45 26.20
C SER A 758 3.72 27.38 27.40
N PHE A 759 4.74 27.98 27.95
CA PHE A 759 4.64 29.01 28.98
C PHE A 759 5.15 30.35 28.47
N ASP A 760 4.46 31.44 28.80
CA ASP A 760 5.00 32.79 28.63
C ASP A 760 5.96 33.17 29.74
N THR A 761 6.56 34.36 29.66
CA THR A 761 7.51 34.86 30.69
C THR A 761 6.84 35.28 32.00
N GLU A 762 5.50 35.42 32.03
CA GLU A 762 4.73 35.72 33.22
C GLU A 762 4.21 34.47 33.93
N GLY A 763 4.48 33.29 33.39
CA GLY A 763 4.04 31.98 33.91
C GLY A 763 2.61 31.61 33.54
N ASN A 764 2.02 32.24 32.51
CA ASN A 764 0.76 31.79 31.95
C ASN A 764 0.99 30.59 31.03
N LEU A 765 0.10 29.60 31.12
CA LEU A 765 0.06 28.48 30.20
C LEU A 765 -0.61 28.90 28.89
N LEU A 766 0.12 28.80 27.80
CA LEU A 766 -0.32 29.04 26.44
C LEU A 766 -0.74 27.72 25.81
N VAL A 767 -1.96 27.65 25.28
CA VAL A 767 -2.53 26.45 24.70
C VAL A 767 -2.96 26.74 23.27
N VAL A 768 -2.34 26.07 22.32
CA VAL A 768 -2.82 26.06 20.94
C VAL A 768 -4.00 25.10 20.85
N THR A 769 -5.11 25.54 20.30
CA THR A 769 -6.38 24.79 20.30
C THR A 769 -7.00 24.72 18.91
N ARG A 770 -7.88 23.72 18.72
CA ARG A 770 -8.74 23.57 17.54
C ARG A 770 -10.17 23.25 17.97
N TYR A 771 -11.15 23.64 17.15
CA TYR A 771 -12.56 23.34 17.40
C TYR A 771 -12.97 21.92 17.00
N VAL A 772 -12.20 21.26 16.15
CA VAL A 772 -12.47 19.91 15.67
C VAL A 772 -11.28 19.00 15.93
N GLN A 773 -11.56 17.75 16.22
CA GLN A 773 -10.51 16.73 16.33
C GLN A 773 -9.76 16.59 14.99
N ILE A 774 -8.44 16.44 15.05
CA ILE A 774 -7.65 16.18 13.84
C ILE A 774 -7.90 14.74 13.43
N GLU A 775 -8.68 14.55 12.37
CA GLU A 775 -9.00 13.22 11.83
C GLU A 775 -8.10 12.83 10.65
N SER A 776 -7.57 13.81 9.92
CA SER A 776 -6.64 13.57 8.82
C SER A 776 -5.85 14.82 8.46
N VAL A 777 -4.83 14.67 7.62
CA VAL A 777 -4.04 15.78 7.04
C VAL A 777 -4.88 16.78 6.22
N PHE A 778 -6.07 16.37 5.80
CA PHE A 778 -6.95 17.18 4.97
C PHE A 778 -7.91 18.06 5.80
N ASN A 779 -7.99 17.85 7.12
CA ASN A 779 -8.86 18.66 7.99
C ASN A 779 -8.23 20.01 8.27
N LYS A 780 -8.74 21.04 7.64
CA LYS A 780 -8.39 22.45 7.87
C LYS A 780 -9.36 23.02 8.89
N GLY A 781 -9.01 22.94 10.18
CA GLY A 781 -9.78 23.62 11.23
C GLY A 781 -9.11 24.92 11.64
N ASP A 782 -9.91 25.91 12.08
CA ASP A 782 -9.39 27.15 12.65
C ASP A 782 -8.57 26.85 13.89
N VAL A 783 -7.41 27.48 13.98
CA VAL A 783 -6.52 27.41 15.13
C VAL A 783 -6.70 28.66 15.97
N LYS A 784 -6.82 28.48 17.26
CA LYS A 784 -6.84 29.56 18.26
C LYS A 784 -5.78 29.29 19.31
N VAL A 785 -5.30 30.33 19.93
CA VAL A 785 -4.41 30.24 21.07
C VAL A 785 -5.08 30.89 22.27
N ILE A 786 -5.14 30.16 23.40
CA ILE A 786 -5.63 30.63 24.67
C ILE A 786 -4.50 30.71 25.68
N ALA A 787 -4.60 31.63 26.60
CA ALA A 787 -3.69 31.77 27.73
C ALA A 787 -4.46 31.66 29.03
N MET A 788 -3.86 31.04 30.05
CA MET A 788 -4.43 30.92 31.39
C MET A 788 -3.36 30.85 32.46
N ASN A 789 -3.68 31.29 33.67
CA ASN A 789 -2.90 30.95 34.85
C ASN A 789 -3.23 29.50 35.27
N PRO A 790 -2.26 28.58 35.30
CA PRO A 790 -2.52 27.18 35.62
C PRO A 790 -3.04 26.95 37.05
N ASP A 791 -2.80 27.86 37.97
CA ASP A 791 -3.33 27.79 39.35
C ASP A 791 -4.79 28.27 39.47
N ASN A 792 -5.29 29.01 38.48
CA ASN A 792 -6.68 29.47 38.38
C ASN A 792 -7.14 29.48 36.91
N PRO A 793 -7.22 28.31 36.24
CA PRO A 793 -7.55 28.28 34.81
C PRO A 793 -8.89 28.91 34.48
N ALA A 794 -9.95 28.55 35.19
CA ALA A 794 -11.32 29.01 34.93
C ALA A 794 -11.51 30.52 35.10
N GLY A 795 -10.76 31.13 36.00
CA GLY A 795 -10.85 32.58 36.26
C GLY A 795 -9.98 33.43 35.33
N THR A 796 -9.07 32.83 34.58
CA THR A 796 -8.03 33.56 33.81
C THR A 796 -7.95 33.21 32.36
N ILE A 797 -8.69 32.22 31.89
CA ILE A 797 -8.68 31.76 30.49
C ILE A 797 -9.11 32.91 29.56
N ARG A 798 -8.33 33.17 28.54
CA ARG A 798 -8.59 34.17 27.50
C ARG A 798 -8.00 33.78 26.17
N GLU A 799 -8.65 34.16 25.07
CA GLU A 799 -8.11 34.02 23.73
C GLU A 799 -7.04 35.09 23.46
N LEU A 800 -5.92 34.73 22.87
CA LEU A 800 -4.89 35.67 22.45
C LEU A 800 -5.30 36.35 21.15
N LYS A 801 -4.87 37.60 21.02
CA LYS A 801 -5.14 38.41 19.84
C LYS A 801 -4.18 38.06 18.72
N GLU A 802 -4.74 37.81 17.56
CA GLU A 802 -3.98 37.64 16.33
C GLU A 802 -3.53 39.00 15.76
N VAL A 803 -2.26 39.13 15.42
CA VAL A 803 -1.69 40.35 14.84
C VAL A 803 -0.72 40.01 13.69
N PRO A 804 -0.57 40.90 12.69
CA PRO A 804 0.45 40.76 11.66
C PRO A 804 1.86 40.79 12.26
N PHE A 805 2.68 39.81 11.89
CA PHE A 805 4.08 39.75 12.39
C PHE A 805 4.88 41.03 12.13
N SER A 806 4.60 41.73 11.01
CA SER A 806 5.24 42.97 10.64
C SER A 806 4.97 44.16 11.63
N SER A 807 3.92 44.06 12.44
CA SER A 807 3.53 45.09 13.40
C SER A 807 4.21 44.97 14.77
N ILE A 808 5.03 43.94 14.98
CA ILE A 808 5.62 43.60 16.29
C ILE A 808 7.01 44.23 16.42
N ASP A 809 7.27 44.83 17.57
CA ASP A 809 8.59 45.29 17.97
C ASP A 809 9.53 44.09 18.23
N LYS A 810 10.33 43.78 17.26
CA LYS A 810 11.23 42.62 17.26
C LYS A 810 12.32 42.68 18.32
N SER A 811 12.67 43.89 18.80
CA SER A 811 13.66 44.04 19.88
C SER A 811 13.19 43.47 21.21
N LYS A 812 11.88 43.26 21.36
CA LYS A 812 11.22 42.76 22.57
C LYS A 812 10.92 41.27 22.51
N ILE A 813 11.21 40.58 21.42
CA ILE A 813 10.99 39.14 21.29
C ILE A 813 11.97 38.38 22.18
N LYS A 814 11.51 37.73 23.24
CA LYS A 814 12.37 36.96 24.15
C LYS A 814 12.19 35.44 23.96
N ASN A 815 10.96 34.99 23.72
CA ASN A 815 10.64 33.58 23.52
C ASN A 815 9.69 33.43 22.35
N VAL A 816 10.03 32.57 21.43
CA VAL A 816 9.20 32.29 20.25
C VAL A 816 8.92 30.78 20.20
N VAL A 817 7.65 30.41 20.17
CA VAL A 817 7.23 29.03 19.97
C VAL A 817 6.83 28.87 18.51
N TYR A 818 7.49 27.98 17.81
CA TYR A 818 7.20 27.69 16.39
C TYR A 818 6.48 26.38 16.24
N GLN A 819 5.58 26.35 15.28
CA GLN A 819 4.85 25.16 14.91
C GLN A 819 4.95 24.95 13.40
N ALA A 820 5.31 23.74 12.95
CA ALA A 820 5.41 23.38 11.55
C ALA A 820 4.27 22.45 11.14
N SER A 821 3.72 22.66 9.93
CA SER A 821 2.69 21.82 9.37
C SER A 821 3.30 20.59 8.69
N ARG A 822 2.82 19.41 9.00
CA ARG A 822 3.25 18.15 8.38
C ARG A 822 3.03 18.14 6.86
N TYR A 823 1.93 18.67 6.37
CA TYR A 823 1.59 18.61 4.96
C TYR A 823 2.60 19.36 4.07
N ARG A 824 3.04 20.55 4.46
CA ARG A 824 4.07 21.30 3.74
C ARG A 824 5.44 20.59 3.80
N ILE A 825 5.76 20.01 4.93
CA ILE A 825 7.00 19.27 5.14
C ILE A 825 7.07 18.01 4.26
N GLU A 826 5.96 17.34 4.02
CA GLU A 826 5.91 16.15 3.14
C GLU A 826 6.23 16.47 1.66
N HIS A 827 5.78 17.62 1.17
CA HIS A 827 5.89 17.96 -0.25
C HIS A 827 7.14 18.80 -0.58
N ASN A 828 7.56 19.66 0.33
CA ASN A 828 8.78 20.44 0.19
C ASN A 828 9.22 20.96 1.57
N VAL A 829 10.03 20.18 2.27
CA VAL A 829 10.49 20.48 3.64
C VAL A 829 11.22 21.82 3.69
N GLU A 830 12.12 22.08 2.75
CA GLU A 830 12.91 23.30 2.74
C GLU A 830 12.05 24.56 2.52
N ALA A 831 11.10 24.48 1.59
CA ALA A 831 10.16 25.58 1.35
C ALA A 831 9.20 25.79 2.53
N ALA A 832 8.77 24.73 3.20
CA ALA A 832 7.90 24.81 4.37
C ALA A 832 8.63 25.45 5.56
N LEU A 833 9.88 25.09 5.79
CA LEU A 833 10.71 25.67 6.85
C LEU A 833 11.08 27.13 6.56
N ALA A 834 11.23 27.51 5.29
CA ALA A 834 11.50 28.87 4.85
C ALA A 834 10.23 29.76 4.69
N ALA A 835 9.02 29.22 4.88
CA ALA A 835 7.79 29.99 4.71
C ALA A 835 7.72 31.17 5.70
N PRO A 836 7.35 32.37 5.25
CA PRO A 836 7.23 33.52 6.14
C PRO A 836 6.08 33.32 7.13
N VAL A 837 6.30 33.68 8.38
CA VAL A 837 5.24 33.81 9.37
C VAL A 837 4.50 35.11 9.11
N ASN A 838 3.32 35.06 8.50
CA ASN A 838 2.55 36.25 8.15
C ASN A 838 1.71 36.77 9.33
N THR A 839 1.33 35.91 10.26
CA THR A 839 0.46 36.25 11.39
C THR A 839 0.95 35.54 12.66
N CYS A 840 0.70 36.10 13.80
CA CYS A 840 1.05 35.52 15.08
C CYS A 840 0.04 35.89 16.18
N PHE A 841 0.03 35.15 17.27
CA PHE A 841 -0.67 35.51 18.49
C PHE A 841 0.32 36.11 19.50
N VAL A 842 -0.06 37.21 20.12
CA VAL A 842 0.78 37.88 21.11
C VAL A 842 0.30 37.49 22.50
N ALA A 843 1.21 36.97 23.32
CA ALA A 843 0.93 36.63 24.71
C ALA A 843 0.64 37.88 25.56
N PRO A 844 0.03 37.69 26.75
CA PRO A 844 -0.35 38.81 27.64
C PRO A 844 0.79 39.71 28.08
N ASP A 845 2.00 39.17 28.16
CA ASP A 845 3.22 39.93 28.48
C ASP A 845 3.68 40.84 27.31
N GLY A 846 3.00 40.75 26.16
CA GLY A 846 3.31 41.54 24.97
C GLY A 846 4.67 41.19 24.31
N ILE A 847 5.36 40.19 24.79
CA ILE A 847 6.73 39.84 24.42
C ILE A 847 6.80 38.43 23.80
N THR A 848 6.03 37.47 24.35
CA THR A 848 5.99 36.11 23.82
C THR A 848 5.10 36.06 22.58
N ILE A 849 5.66 35.56 21.49
CA ILE A 849 4.97 35.48 20.21
C ILE A 849 4.80 34.02 19.82
N ILE A 850 3.59 33.65 19.44
CA ILE A 850 3.24 32.32 18.92
C ILE A 850 2.91 32.48 17.45
N PRO A 851 3.77 32.02 16.53
CA PRO A 851 3.54 32.15 15.11
C PRO A 851 2.32 31.31 14.67
N TYR A 852 1.51 31.89 13.78
CA TYR A 852 0.39 31.20 13.16
C TYR A 852 0.75 30.83 11.72
N THR A 853 0.62 29.55 11.38
CA THR A 853 0.64 29.07 10.00
C THR A 853 -0.69 28.42 9.67
N GLN A 854 -1.27 28.76 8.51
CA GLN A 854 -2.61 28.28 8.13
C GLN A 854 -2.73 26.75 7.97
N ASP A 855 -1.61 26.02 7.95
CA ASP A 855 -1.58 24.59 7.66
C ASP A 855 -1.26 23.74 8.91
N LEU A 856 -1.84 24.07 10.06
CA LEU A 856 -1.65 23.36 11.32
C LEU A 856 -2.39 22.00 11.41
N ALA A 857 -2.56 21.28 10.31
CA ALA A 857 -3.29 20.01 10.32
C ALA A 857 -2.60 18.95 11.19
N GLN A 858 -1.29 18.98 11.28
CA GLN A 858 -0.51 18.16 12.21
C GLN A 858 0.66 18.98 12.75
N THR A 859 0.44 19.61 13.88
CA THR A 859 1.45 20.47 14.50
C THR A 859 2.34 19.62 15.40
N TYR A 860 3.63 19.67 15.15
CA TYR A 860 4.64 19.20 16.10
C TYR A 860 5.24 20.42 16.78
N SER A 861 5.27 20.42 18.11
CA SER A 861 5.82 21.54 18.86
C SER A 861 7.32 21.65 18.65
N LEU A 862 7.78 22.84 18.30
CA LEU A 862 9.20 23.17 18.25
C LEU A 862 9.60 23.74 19.62
N LYS A 863 10.58 23.12 20.25
CA LYS A 863 11.10 23.58 21.52
C LYS A 863 12.44 24.27 21.31
N VAL A 864 12.48 25.55 21.62
CA VAL A 864 13.74 26.31 21.62
C VAL A 864 14.44 26.09 22.94
N SER A 865 15.54 25.37 22.95
CA SER A 865 16.27 25.08 24.18
C SER A 865 17.06 26.28 24.70
N GLN A 866 17.56 27.17 23.82
CA GLN A 866 18.21 28.43 24.17
C GLN A 866 18.18 29.44 23.00
N PRO A 867 18.02 30.75 23.25
CA PRO A 867 18.14 31.76 22.21
C PRO A 867 19.50 31.73 21.51
N GLY A 868 19.50 31.78 20.17
CA GLY A 868 20.71 31.80 19.35
C GLY A 868 21.40 30.47 19.07
N LYS A 869 20.80 29.34 19.51
CA LYS A 869 21.29 27.99 19.15
C LYS A 869 20.43 27.38 18.05
N LYS A 870 20.99 26.40 17.32
CA LYS A 870 20.27 25.64 16.30
C LYS A 870 19.02 25.00 16.87
N ILE A 871 17.95 25.03 16.10
CA ILE A 871 16.69 24.37 16.40
C ILE A 871 16.62 23.11 15.56
N TYR A 872 16.08 22.05 16.14
CA TYR A 872 15.87 20.78 15.48
C TYR A 872 14.40 20.52 15.25
N VAL A 873 14.07 20.13 14.02
CA VAL A 873 12.69 19.88 13.57
C VAL A 873 12.58 18.49 12.99
N SER A 874 11.77 17.64 13.62
CA SER A 874 11.45 16.31 13.09
C SER A 874 10.24 16.33 12.18
N SER A 875 10.35 15.63 11.05
CA SER A 875 9.25 15.42 10.10
C SER A 875 8.78 13.96 10.16
N ASN A 876 7.58 13.74 10.63
CA ASN A 876 6.98 12.40 10.70
C ASN A 876 6.88 11.74 9.32
N ALA A 877 6.51 12.50 8.31
CA ALA A 877 6.34 11.98 6.96
C ALA A 877 7.66 11.68 6.26
N ALA A 878 8.63 12.60 6.38
CA ALA A 878 9.94 12.41 5.81
C ALA A 878 10.80 11.44 6.63
N GLN A 879 10.43 11.18 7.91
CA GLN A 879 11.21 10.41 8.88
C GLN A 879 12.65 10.93 8.98
N ARG A 880 12.76 12.27 9.17
CA ARG A 880 14.02 13.00 9.21
C ARG A 880 13.97 14.10 10.25
N THR A 881 15.13 14.44 10.78
CA THR A 881 15.31 15.63 11.60
C THR A 881 16.23 16.61 10.91
N TYR A 882 15.81 17.86 10.86
CA TYR A 882 16.56 18.98 10.28
C TYR A 882 17.05 19.91 11.36
N SER A 883 18.24 20.49 11.19
CA SER A 883 18.67 21.67 11.93
C SER A 883 18.33 22.91 11.14
N VAL A 884 17.79 23.93 11.80
CA VAL A 884 17.39 25.20 11.20
C VAL A 884 17.88 26.38 12.05
N ASP A 885 18.10 27.53 11.40
CA ASP A 885 18.33 28.79 12.07
C ASP A 885 17.04 29.61 12.07
N ILE A 886 16.93 30.59 12.97
CA ILE A 886 15.86 31.58 12.98
C ILE A 886 16.43 32.93 12.63
N ASP A 887 15.88 33.56 11.58
CA ASP A 887 16.29 34.92 11.20
C ASP A 887 15.63 36.00 12.07
N ASP A 888 16.02 37.25 11.85
CA ASP A 888 15.47 38.41 12.55
C ASP A 888 13.98 38.70 12.27
N ARG A 889 13.39 37.96 11.31
CA ARG A 889 11.97 38.02 10.98
C ARG A 889 11.19 36.84 11.57
N GLY A 890 11.83 35.98 12.37
CA GLY A 890 11.24 34.81 12.95
C GLY A 890 10.99 33.65 11.96
N ARG A 891 11.67 33.68 10.81
CA ARG A 891 11.54 32.60 9.81
C ARG A 891 12.59 31.53 10.05
N PHE A 892 12.24 30.29 9.77
CA PHE A 892 13.23 29.22 9.67
C PHE A 892 14.04 29.40 8.39
N VAL A 893 15.33 29.46 8.53
CA VAL A 893 16.29 29.64 7.43
C VAL A 893 17.40 28.59 7.55
N ASN A 894 18.13 28.39 6.45
CA ASN A 894 19.28 27.48 6.39
C ASN A 894 18.95 26.05 6.86
N PRO A 895 17.84 25.44 6.41
CA PRO A 895 17.54 24.07 6.77
C PRO A 895 18.64 23.15 6.27
N SER A 896 19.17 22.31 7.15
CA SER A 896 20.12 21.27 6.80
C SER A 896 19.71 19.97 7.44
N LEU A 897 19.80 18.87 6.68
CA LEU A 897 19.53 17.54 7.20
C LEU A 897 20.49 17.24 8.33
N PHE A 898 19.96 16.92 9.50
CA PHE A 898 20.74 16.52 10.66
C PHE A 898 20.90 14.99 10.71
N VAL A 899 19.77 14.25 10.74
CA VAL A 899 19.78 12.79 10.72
C VAL A 899 18.55 12.24 9.96
N GLN A 900 18.68 11.00 9.49
CA GLN A 900 17.63 10.27 8.77
C GLN A 900 16.65 9.57 9.72
N ASP A 901 16.43 10.14 10.91
CA ASP A 901 15.50 9.70 11.93
C ASP A 901 14.69 10.90 12.44
N GLY A 902 13.43 10.66 12.79
CA GLY A 902 12.58 11.68 13.40
C GLY A 902 11.11 11.47 13.08
N GLU A 903 10.29 11.47 14.12
CA GLU A 903 8.84 11.32 13.96
C GLU A 903 8.07 12.49 14.57
N THR A 904 8.30 12.79 15.84
CA THR A 904 7.53 13.80 16.57
C THR A 904 8.40 14.92 17.13
N ASP A 905 9.02 14.72 18.25
CA ASP A 905 9.80 15.75 18.93
C ASP A 905 11.33 15.59 18.73
N ALA A 906 12.02 16.71 18.69
CA ALA A 906 13.48 16.77 18.83
C ALA A 906 13.83 17.80 19.90
N LEU A 907 14.64 17.42 20.87
CA LEU A 907 15.07 18.25 21.99
C LEU A 907 16.58 18.40 21.99
N ALA A 908 17.07 19.63 21.80
CA ALA A 908 18.50 19.92 21.96
C ALA A 908 18.87 20.09 23.43
N MET A 909 19.92 19.42 23.85
CA MET A 909 20.41 19.44 25.22
C MET A 909 21.55 20.46 25.38
N PRO A 910 21.82 20.94 26.62
CA PRO A 910 22.90 21.90 26.86
C PRO A 910 24.30 21.42 26.48
N ASP A 911 24.54 20.12 26.55
CA ASP A 911 25.80 19.46 26.17
C ASP A 911 26.01 19.31 24.66
N GLY A 912 24.97 19.63 23.88
CA GLY A 912 24.96 19.53 22.42
C GLY A 912 24.38 18.23 21.87
N ASP A 913 23.96 17.30 22.73
CA ASP A 913 23.23 16.12 22.32
C ASP A 913 21.80 16.48 21.88
N VAL A 914 21.24 15.67 20.99
CA VAL A 914 19.87 15.85 20.45
C VAL A 914 19.08 14.59 20.70
N TYR A 915 17.99 14.72 21.46
CA TYR A 915 17.07 13.64 21.79
C TYR A 915 15.92 13.67 20.81
N ILE A 916 15.73 12.61 20.06
CA ILE A 916 14.75 12.52 18.98
C ILE A 916 13.74 11.43 19.26
N SER A 917 12.46 11.77 19.22
CA SER A 917 11.35 10.80 19.28
C SER A 917 11.17 10.15 17.92
N SER A 918 11.60 8.90 17.77
CA SER A 918 11.51 8.11 16.54
C SER A 918 11.34 6.63 16.88
N GLY A 919 10.11 6.21 17.14
CA GLY A 919 9.80 4.86 17.65
C GLY A 919 10.19 4.67 19.12
N ASN A 920 11.39 5.04 19.50
CA ASN A 920 11.96 5.18 20.82
C ASN A 920 12.52 6.60 21.02
N ILE A 921 13.33 6.83 22.05
CA ILE A 921 14.11 8.06 22.17
C ILE A 921 15.54 7.77 21.71
N LEU A 922 15.91 8.33 20.57
CA LEU A 922 17.25 8.23 19.99
C LEU A 922 18.07 9.44 20.40
N ILE A 923 19.29 9.21 20.92
CA ILE A 923 20.19 10.27 21.35
C ILE A 923 21.35 10.36 20.35
N TYR A 924 21.45 11.50 19.69
CA TYR A 924 22.52 11.83 18.75
C TYR A 924 23.45 12.89 19.32
N ASN A 925 24.73 12.79 19.04
CA ASN A 925 25.61 13.91 19.30
C ASN A 925 25.40 15.04 18.27
N SER A 926 26.03 16.20 18.49
CA SER A 926 25.94 17.38 17.60
C SER A 926 26.39 17.13 16.15
N ASN A 927 27.10 16.04 15.88
CA ASN A 927 27.54 15.62 14.54
C ASN A 927 26.58 14.60 13.87
N GLY A 928 25.46 14.25 14.51
CA GLY A 928 24.49 13.30 13.97
C GLY A 928 24.92 11.82 14.13
N VAL A 929 25.80 11.52 15.07
CA VAL A 929 26.18 10.12 15.39
C VAL A 929 25.31 9.61 16.54
N LEU A 930 24.62 8.49 16.34
CA LEU A 930 23.80 7.85 17.36
C LEU A 930 24.65 7.38 18.54
N LYS A 931 24.34 7.86 19.73
CA LYS A 931 25.05 7.51 21.00
C LYS A 931 24.29 6.42 21.76
N ARG A 932 22.97 6.53 21.83
CA ARG A 932 22.14 5.66 22.66
C ARG A 932 20.69 5.62 22.13
N ASN A 933 20.04 4.49 22.34
CA ASN A 933 18.59 4.29 22.22
C ASN A 933 18.02 4.07 23.62
N ILE A 934 17.00 4.84 24.02
CA ILE A 934 16.24 4.63 25.27
C ILE A 934 14.95 3.88 24.89
N ASP A 935 14.81 2.67 25.41
CA ASP A 935 13.62 1.88 25.19
C ASP A 935 12.46 2.36 26.07
N VAL A 936 11.36 2.75 25.42
CA VAL A 936 10.12 3.22 26.07
C VAL A 936 9.02 2.20 25.81
N PRO A 937 8.20 1.78 26.79
CA PRO A 937 7.17 0.75 26.59
C PRO A 937 6.16 1.04 25.48
N GLU A 938 5.86 2.31 25.23
CA GLU A 938 4.95 2.78 24.18
C GLU A 938 5.67 3.78 23.27
N ARG A 939 5.15 4.00 22.05
CA ARG A 939 5.76 4.95 21.10
C ARG A 939 5.69 6.38 21.63
N PRO A 940 6.85 7.07 21.78
CA PRO A 940 6.89 8.44 22.26
C PRO A 940 6.19 9.41 21.32
N SER A 941 5.50 10.39 21.90
CA SER A 941 4.83 11.48 21.20
C SER A 941 5.46 12.85 21.50
N SER A 942 5.88 13.08 22.75
CA SER A 942 6.49 14.34 23.17
C SER A 942 7.48 14.13 24.30
N VAL A 943 8.54 14.95 24.35
CA VAL A 943 9.57 14.90 25.38
C VAL A 943 9.89 16.28 25.94
N VAL A 944 10.15 16.36 27.23
CA VAL A 944 10.60 17.60 27.91
C VAL A 944 11.65 17.31 28.96
N LEU A 945 12.61 18.22 29.09
CA LEU A 945 13.61 18.17 30.16
C LEU A 945 13.12 18.96 31.37
N GLY A 946 12.97 18.31 32.50
CA GLY A 946 12.44 18.90 33.71
C GLY A 946 13.13 18.41 34.96
N GLY A 947 12.41 18.49 36.09
CA GLY A 947 12.97 18.33 37.42
C GLY A 947 13.64 19.61 37.91
N LYS A 948 13.91 19.69 39.25
CA LYS A 948 14.51 20.86 39.87
C LYS A 948 15.87 21.23 39.27
N ASN A 949 16.65 20.24 38.88
CA ASN A 949 18.01 20.40 38.31
C ASN A 949 17.99 20.34 36.77
N ARG A 950 16.86 20.14 36.14
CA ARG A 950 16.75 19.88 34.68
C ARG A 950 17.53 18.64 34.25
N ASP A 951 17.49 17.57 35.05
CA ASP A 951 18.20 16.31 34.86
C ASP A 951 17.26 15.11 34.65
N ILE A 952 15.97 15.35 34.49
CA ILE A 952 14.95 14.33 34.22
C ILE A 952 14.29 14.56 32.87
N LEU A 953 14.41 13.55 31.99
CA LEU A 953 13.66 13.54 30.74
C LEU A 953 12.27 12.96 31.03
N PHE A 954 11.22 13.72 30.82
CA PHE A 954 9.83 13.29 30.86
C PHE A 954 9.35 12.96 29.45
N ILE A 955 8.63 11.85 29.33
CA ILE A 955 8.24 11.28 28.04
C ILE A 955 6.75 11.02 28.03
N CYS A 956 6.02 11.68 27.16
CA CYS A 956 4.66 11.32 26.78
C CYS A 956 4.72 10.19 25.74
N ALA A 957 4.06 9.07 26.01
CA ALA A 957 4.05 7.94 25.09
C ALA A 957 2.67 7.28 25.10
N ARG A 958 1.87 7.54 24.08
CA ARG A 958 0.51 7.01 23.91
C ARG A 958 -0.36 7.16 25.17
N LYS A 959 -0.50 6.07 25.95
CA LYS A 959 -1.37 5.97 27.14
C LYS A 959 -0.62 6.09 28.44
N GLY A 960 0.71 6.21 28.39
CA GLY A 960 1.59 6.25 29.54
C GLY A 960 2.49 7.48 29.59
N PHE A 961 2.75 7.96 30.79
CA PHE A 961 3.68 9.04 31.10
C PHE A 961 4.88 8.47 31.83
N TYR A 962 6.07 8.69 31.30
CA TYR A 962 7.30 8.08 31.75
C TYR A 962 8.37 9.11 32.08
N CYS A 963 9.41 8.68 32.80
CA CYS A 963 10.62 9.47 32.98
C CYS A 963 11.87 8.60 32.98
N VAL A 964 12.98 9.25 32.66
CA VAL A 964 14.31 8.70 32.86
C VAL A 964 15.23 9.79 33.36
N LYS A 965 16.10 9.44 34.32
CA LYS A 965 17.14 10.37 34.78
C LYS A 965 18.25 10.37 33.73
N ILE A 966 18.61 11.57 33.29
CA ILE A 966 19.75 11.78 32.42
C ILE A 966 20.98 11.84 33.34
N SER A 967 21.80 10.80 33.30
CA SER A 967 23.11 10.84 33.96
C SER A 967 24.10 11.60 33.10
N ASP A 968 24.87 12.48 33.70
CA ASP A 968 26.02 13.18 33.09
C ASP A 968 26.98 12.22 32.39
#